data_4ac8fce5fb0f58ebc95f4d7699f54341
#
_entry.id   4ac8fce5fb0f58ebc95f4d7699f54341
#
_cell.length_a   1.000
_cell.length_b   1.000
_cell.length_c   1.000
_cell.angle_alpha   90.00
_cell.angle_beta   90.00
_cell.angle_gamma   90.00
#
_symmetry.space_group_name_H-M   'P 1'
#
loop_
_entity.id
_entity.type
_entity.pdbx_description
1 polymer ?
#
loop_
_entity_poly.entity_id
_entity_poly.type
_entity_poly.pdbx_seq_one_letter_code
_entity_poly.pdbx_strand_id
1 'polypeptide(L)'
;MKKSIIKTVVLAALMALPMFAKAQTFAGITAEQNAQNTPEGWTAVELPKLPTITSANTFNIKDYGASTSAADNTKAIQKALDAVPSTGGMVVIPAGTWMFGSTDQMTSTTEVLSIKSKTVLHLCAGATLKLVEYGKAPNNKTLFIGCKNKNQSDIVIEGEGETSVIDGQGARWWLARENGETFNPGAMIRFEQGKRFLLRNFKIQNTPGVNITISNSGKASHATIHDLIISEPSSEAGRGKASHNTDGISIWGPYVNIYNCNISNGDDNIVCDNDAQYIHVWNCDFGTGHGASIGSFTKNIKHIWFDNINMNGTTAGIRMKTGINSDGTLRGGGEEDWKFTNFTMTKVKNPFSIDCFYDKNYNSDPAVDKANARALDSTTPTYTDILLQNVKTTDVCEGNAIFLIGRPESHIKNVTLDNVQISAKKGIDIRFVDNLVFKNNSKITCQSGKLWIRQYDSTVDDQCDATGAGTNPNPTPNPGETTEVSYILDASTSTSSSTAPSPWTFNNGCSIESSKGYATAKSNTIKYSKGVQFTINLPENITITSAIFAGYANEDNKTCYLGELNGATFASDKYVFPSRSTQTDTSTKFDITLDTPVTGVLTFTPQGAQAAWVITLKGVKVTSSGINNVVLTAKVNNNNIYDLSGRMVKLNAKAEDLQGLKKGIYIYNNKKYVAK
;
A
#
# COMPACT_ATOMS: atom_id res chain seq x y z
N MET A 1 -50.33 51.20 -59.00
CA MET A 1 -49.18 50.42 -59.51
C MET A 1 -48.79 49.45 -58.42
N LYS A 2 -49.20 48.19 -58.49
CA LYS A 2 -48.90 47.14 -57.57
C LYS A 2 -47.81 46.26 -58.23
N LYS A 3 -46.60 46.21 -57.63
CA LYS A 3 -45.54 45.29 -58.04
C LYS A 3 -45.70 43.99 -57.29
N SER A 4 -46.00 42.94 -58.10
CA SER A 4 -46.02 41.53 -57.67
C SER A 4 -44.57 41.07 -57.49
N ILE A 5 -44.25 40.49 -56.33
CA ILE A 5 -42.97 39.79 -56.07
C ILE A 5 -43.24 38.30 -56.22
N ILE A 6 -42.69 37.70 -57.24
CA ILE A 6 -42.69 36.25 -57.44
C ILE A 6 -41.56 35.71 -56.55
N LYS A 7 -41.91 34.87 -55.57
CA LYS A 7 -40.94 34.08 -54.78
C LYS A 7 -40.64 32.81 -55.52
N THR A 8 -39.43 32.71 -56.07
CA THR A 8 -38.92 31.46 -56.66
C THR A 8 -38.46 30.57 -55.49
N VAL A 9 -39.14 29.47 -55.24
CA VAL A 9 -38.70 28.40 -54.33
C VAL A 9 -37.73 27.52 -55.07
N VAL A 10 -36.46 27.59 -54.76
CA VAL A 10 -35.46 26.65 -55.24
C VAL A 10 -35.52 25.41 -54.34
N LEU A 11 -36.05 24.32 -54.82
CA LEU A 11 -36.07 23.01 -54.21
C LEU A 11 -34.66 22.40 -54.40
N ALA A 12 -33.79 22.50 -53.42
CA ALA A 12 -32.51 21.80 -53.44
C ALA A 12 -32.77 20.32 -53.14
N ALA A 13 -32.79 19.50 -54.17
CA ALA A 13 -32.71 18.04 -54.00
C ALA A 13 -31.31 17.69 -53.49
N LEU A 14 -31.18 17.39 -52.22
CA LEU A 14 -30.00 16.72 -51.68
C LEU A 14 -29.96 15.33 -52.30
N MET A 15 -29.11 15.13 -53.31
CA MET A 15 -28.69 13.80 -53.72
C MET A 15 -27.86 13.23 -52.57
N ALA A 16 -28.43 12.29 -51.84
CA ALA A 16 -27.65 11.41 -50.93
C ALA A 16 -26.73 10.57 -51.83
N LEU A 17 -25.50 11.03 -52.01
CA LEU A 17 -24.44 10.17 -52.50
C LEU A 17 -24.36 8.98 -51.56
N PRO A 18 -24.34 7.73 -52.07
CA PRO A 18 -24.04 6.61 -51.21
C PRO A 18 -22.66 6.86 -50.61
N MET A 19 -22.59 7.09 -49.29
CA MET A 19 -21.32 7.00 -48.58
C MET A 19 -20.81 5.58 -48.83
N PHE A 20 -19.84 5.46 -49.75
CA PHE A 20 -19.09 4.23 -49.89
C PHE A 20 -18.50 3.96 -48.50
N ALA A 21 -19.03 2.95 -47.84
CA ALA A 21 -18.46 2.48 -46.59
C ALA A 21 -16.97 2.22 -46.86
N LYS A 22 -16.09 2.99 -46.24
CA LYS A 22 -14.65 2.78 -46.32
C LYS A 22 -14.43 1.30 -46.02
N ALA A 23 -13.77 0.58 -46.91
CA ALA A 23 -13.49 -0.83 -46.69
C ALA A 23 -12.79 -0.95 -45.32
N GLN A 24 -13.43 -1.66 -44.41
CA GLN A 24 -12.88 -1.86 -43.07
C GLN A 24 -11.63 -2.72 -43.20
N THR A 25 -10.48 -2.17 -42.98
CA THR A 25 -9.17 -2.84 -43.11
C THR A 25 -8.46 -2.87 -41.79
N PHE A 26 -8.06 -4.05 -41.38
CA PHE A 26 -7.13 -4.21 -40.29
C PHE A 26 -5.78 -3.52 -40.61
N ALA A 27 -5.37 -2.57 -39.80
CA ALA A 27 -4.19 -1.78 -40.06
C ALA A 27 -2.84 -2.56 -39.90
N GLY A 28 -2.90 -3.85 -39.52
CA GLY A 28 -1.72 -4.63 -39.19
C GLY A 28 -1.17 -4.28 -37.81
N ILE A 29 0.07 -4.66 -37.56
CA ILE A 29 0.78 -4.48 -36.29
C ILE A 29 2.10 -3.74 -36.45
N THR A 30 2.32 -3.06 -37.57
CA THR A 30 3.60 -2.35 -37.86
C THR A 30 3.79 -1.17 -36.92
N ALA A 31 2.70 -0.52 -36.51
CA ALA A 31 2.76 0.58 -35.55
C ALA A 31 3.32 0.11 -34.20
N GLU A 32 2.85 -1.03 -33.70
CA GLU A 32 3.29 -1.62 -32.45
C GLU A 32 4.74 -2.14 -32.54
N GLN A 33 5.13 -2.69 -33.68
CA GLN A 33 6.53 -3.08 -33.93
C GLN A 33 7.47 -1.89 -33.82
N ASN A 34 7.08 -0.75 -34.35
CA ASN A 34 7.87 0.49 -34.30
C ASN A 34 7.80 1.19 -32.93
N ALA A 35 6.72 0.99 -32.19
CA ALA A 35 6.52 1.62 -30.88
C ALA A 35 7.11 0.80 -29.71
N GLN A 36 7.70 -0.36 -29.96
CA GLN A 36 8.30 -1.15 -28.90
C GLN A 36 9.39 -0.38 -28.16
N ASN A 37 9.21 -0.18 -26.87
CA ASN A 37 10.15 0.44 -25.94
C ASN A 37 10.59 -0.61 -24.92
N THR A 38 11.51 -1.47 -25.32
CA THR A 38 12.01 -2.56 -24.47
C THR A 38 13.16 -2.05 -23.61
N PRO A 39 13.05 -2.07 -22.28
CA PRO A 39 14.13 -1.72 -21.39
C PRO A 39 15.39 -2.57 -21.62
N GLU A 40 16.56 -1.99 -21.38
CA GLU A 40 17.83 -2.69 -21.52
C GLU A 40 17.86 -3.94 -20.63
N GLY A 41 18.28 -5.06 -21.21
CA GLY A 41 18.34 -6.36 -20.52
C GLY A 41 17.02 -7.13 -20.45
N TRP A 42 15.89 -6.53 -20.91
CA TRP A 42 14.62 -7.22 -20.94
C TRP A 42 14.38 -7.92 -22.29
N THR A 43 13.50 -8.94 -22.25
CA THR A 43 13.00 -9.55 -23.49
C THR A 43 11.84 -8.74 -24.04
N ALA A 44 11.82 -8.46 -25.35
CA ALA A 44 10.73 -7.76 -26.00
C ALA A 44 9.40 -8.51 -25.89
N VAL A 45 8.31 -7.77 -25.74
CA VAL A 45 6.96 -8.33 -25.76
C VAL A 45 6.63 -8.83 -27.17
N GLU A 46 6.31 -10.11 -27.31
CA GLU A 46 5.90 -10.68 -28.60
C GLU A 46 4.52 -10.11 -29.02
N LEU A 47 4.40 -9.74 -30.27
CA LEU A 47 3.15 -9.25 -30.87
C LEU A 47 2.35 -10.39 -31.54
N PRO A 48 1.01 -10.23 -31.75
CA PRO A 48 0.18 -11.23 -32.39
C PRO A 48 0.66 -11.62 -33.79
N LYS A 49 0.58 -12.90 -34.12
CA LYS A 49 0.92 -13.48 -35.42
C LYS A 49 -0.39 -13.78 -36.17
N LEU A 50 -0.85 -12.83 -36.95
CA LEU A 50 -2.11 -12.90 -37.66
C LEU A 50 -1.92 -13.21 -39.16
N PRO A 51 -2.90 -13.82 -39.84
CA PRO A 51 -2.90 -13.90 -41.29
C PRO A 51 -3.17 -12.51 -41.87
N THR A 52 -2.95 -12.37 -43.17
CA THR A 52 -3.45 -11.21 -43.90
C THR A 52 -4.99 -11.18 -43.83
N ILE A 53 -5.55 -10.08 -43.34
CA ILE A 53 -7.00 -9.89 -43.28
C ILE A 53 -7.50 -9.37 -44.62
N THR A 54 -8.48 -10.06 -45.18
CA THR A 54 -9.14 -9.76 -46.45
C THR A 54 -10.64 -9.90 -46.31
N SER A 55 -11.42 -9.55 -47.31
CA SER A 55 -12.89 -9.78 -47.30
C SER A 55 -13.27 -11.26 -47.14
N ALA A 56 -12.41 -12.19 -47.56
CA ALA A 56 -12.66 -13.63 -47.46
C ALA A 56 -12.59 -14.20 -46.04
N ASN A 57 -11.83 -13.53 -45.12
CA ASN A 57 -11.75 -13.92 -43.74
C ASN A 57 -12.22 -12.81 -42.76
N THR A 58 -13.15 -11.98 -43.25
CA THR A 58 -13.83 -10.93 -42.47
C THR A 58 -15.31 -11.30 -42.31
N PHE A 59 -15.77 -11.26 -41.05
CA PHE A 59 -17.10 -11.76 -40.65
C PHE A 59 -17.88 -10.61 -39.98
N ASN A 60 -18.90 -10.07 -40.66
CA ASN A 60 -19.74 -9.02 -40.08
C ASN A 60 -20.82 -9.65 -39.21
N ILE A 61 -21.02 -9.20 -38.00
CA ILE A 61 -22.00 -9.77 -37.05
C ILE A 61 -23.45 -9.73 -37.64
N LYS A 62 -23.76 -8.78 -38.52
CA LYS A 62 -25.08 -8.69 -39.20
C LYS A 62 -25.35 -9.90 -40.04
N ASP A 63 -24.35 -10.47 -40.70
CA ASP A 63 -24.48 -11.65 -41.53
C ASP A 63 -24.81 -12.92 -40.74
N TYR A 64 -24.63 -12.84 -39.40
CA TYR A 64 -24.93 -13.90 -38.42
C TYR A 64 -26.22 -13.64 -37.65
N GLY A 65 -27.00 -12.62 -38.03
CA GLY A 65 -28.28 -12.30 -37.45
C GLY A 65 -28.26 -11.25 -36.32
N ALA A 66 -27.15 -10.52 -36.14
CA ALA A 66 -27.15 -9.41 -35.20
C ALA A 66 -27.98 -8.23 -35.72
N SER A 67 -28.69 -7.58 -34.79
CA SER A 67 -29.52 -6.41 -35.08
C SER A 67 -29.44 -5.39 -33.96
N THR A 68 -29.37 -4.11 -34.29
CA THR A 68 -29.42 -3.02 -33.32
C THR A 68 -30.76 -2.90 -32.58
N SER A 69 -31.83 -3.53 -33.13
CA SER A 69 -33.14 -3.61 -32.48
C SER A 69 -33.31 -4.87 -31.61
N ALA A 70 -32.37 -5.80 -31.66
CA ALA A 70 -32.41 -7.01 -30.81
C ALA A 70 -32.13 -6.67 -29.36
N ALA A 71 -32.87 -7.28 -28.43
CA ALA A 71 -32.64 -7.14 -26.99
C ALA A 71 -31.30 -7.75 -26.55
N ASP A 72 -30.77 -8.69 -27.32
CA ASP A 72 -29.48 -9.34 -27.12
C ASP A 72 -28.93 -9.93 -28.41
N ASN A 73 -27.64 -9.79 -28.67
CA ASN A 73 -26.94 -10.28 -29.85
C ASN A 73 -25.86 -11.34 -29.52
N THR A 74 -25.81 -11.84 -28.29
CA THR A 74 -24.72 -12.74 -27.82
C THR A 74 -24.53 -13.91 -28.78
N LYS A 75 -25.62 -14.63 -29.13
CA LYS A 75 -25.54 -15.78 -30.06
C LYS A 75 -25.07 -15.39 -31.45
N ALA A 76 -25.53 -14.26 -31.97
CA ALA A 76 -25.15 -13.79 -33.31
C ALA A 76 -23.67 -13.40 -33.36
N ILE A 77 -23.18 -12.66 -32.33
CA ILE A 77 -21.76 -12.28 -32.20
C ILE A 77 -20.91 -13.54 -32.03
N GLN A 78 -21.35 -14.48 -31.17
CA GLN A 78 -20.60 -15.72 -30.96
C GLN A 78 -20.51 -16.57 -32.23
N LYS A 79 -21.59 -16.66 -33.03
CA LYS A 79 -21.56 -17.34 -34.32
C LYS A 79 -20.55 -16.73 -35.29
N ALA A 80 -20.42 -15.40 -35.32
CA ALA A 80 -19.42 -14.72 -36.14
C ALA A 80 -18.01 -15.05 -35.65
N LEU A 81 -17.77 -15.03 -34.31
CA LEU A 81 -16.50 -15.44 -33.69
C LEU A 81 -16.18 -16.93 -34.00
N ASP A 82 -17.19 -17.80 -33.97
CA ASP A 82 -17.04 -19.23 -34.28
C ASP A 82 -16.75 -19.49 -35.74
N ALA A 83 -17.19 -18.63 -36.66
CA ALA A 83 -16.96 -18.71 -38.10
C ALA A 83 -15.47 -18.41 -38.47
N VAL A 84 -14.71 -17.73 -37.60
CA VAL A 84 -13.28 -17.49 -37.85
C VAL A 84 -12.56 -18.82 -38.00
N PRO A 85 -11.89 -19.09 -39.15
CA PRO A 85 -11.18 -20.34 -39.35
C PRO A 85 -9.93 -20.46 -38.49
N SER A 86 -9.34 -21.64 -38.33
CA SER A 86 -8.09 -21.86 -37.58
C SER A 86 -6.88 -21.11 -38.16
N THR A 87 -6.94 -20.72 -39.41
CA THR A 87 -5.97 -19.86 -40.08
C THR A 87 -6.02 -18.42 -39.57
N GLY A 88 -7.18 -17.98 -39.06
CA GLY A 88 -7.43 -16.65 -38.47
C GLY A 88 -8.31 -15.75 -39.34
N GLY A 89 -8.85 -14.71 -38.75
CA GLY A 89 -9.74 -13.75 -39.43
C GLY A 89 -10.18 -12.61 -38.53
N MET A 90 -11.07 -11.75 -39.05
CA MET A 90 -11.57 -10.57 -38.34
C MET A 90 -13.08 -10.64 -38.20
N VAL A 91 -13.58 -10.42 -36.98
CA VAL A 91 -15.03 -10.18 -36.73
C VAL A 91 -15.25 -8.68 -36.58
N VAL A 92 -16.24 -8.17 -37.32
CA VAL A 92 -16.54 -6.75 -37.37
C VAL A 92 -17.84 -6.45 -36.63
N ILE A 93 -17.75 -5.52 -35.68
CA ILE A 93 -18.87 -4.89 -34.99
C ILE A 93 -19.12 -3.52 -35.67
N PRO A 94 -20.12 -3.38 -36.55
CA PRO A 94 -20.35 -2.11 -37.28
C PRO A 94 -20.93 -1.02 -36.35
N ALA A 95 -20.98 0.21 -36.86
CA ALA A 95 -21.62 1.33 -36.16
C ALA A 95 -23.05 0.98 -35.70
N GLY A 96 -23.41 1.40 -34.49
CA GLY A 96 -24.66 1.13 -33.81
C GLY A 96 -24.49 0.55 -32.42
N THR A 97 -25.59 0.42 -31.69
CA THR A 97 -25.56 -0.19 -30.32
C THR A 97 -25.98 -1.66 -30.40
N TRP A 98 -25.10 -2.53 -29.95
CA TRP A 98 -25.24 -3.98 -29.97
C TRP A 98 -25.29 -4.51 -28.53
N MET A 99 -26.52 -4.82 -28.07
CA MET A 99 -26.73 -5.40 -26.75
C MET A 99 -26.20 -6.82 -26.73
N PHE A 100 -25.47 -7.20 -25.62
CA PHE A 100 -24.94 -8.54 -25.43
C PHE A 100 -24.92 -8.94 -23.96
N GLY A 101 -24.81 -10.23 -23.67
CA GLY A 101 -24.48 -10.73 -22.33
C GLY A 101 -25.66 -11.30 -21.56
N SER A 102 -26.81 -11.53 -22.16
CA SER A 102 -27.94 -12.21 -21.49
C SER A 102 -27.61 -13.69 -21.23
N THR A 103 -27.83 -14.14 -20.00
CA THR A 103 -27.50 -15.51 -19.55
C THR A 103 -28.19 -16.60 -20.38
N ASP A 104 -29.41 -16.35 -20.85
CA ASP A 104 -30.18 -17.28 -21.69
C ASP A 104 -29.69 -17.35 -23.16
N GLN A 105 -28.82 -16.42 -23.56
CA GLN A 105 -28.23 -16.36 -24.89
C GLN A 105 -26.78 -16.89 -24.93
N MET A 106 -26.15 -17.14 -23.76
CA MET A 106 -24.80 -17.66 -23.71
C MET A 106 -24.67 -19.08 -24.27
N THR A 107 -23.54 -19.34 -24.94
CA THR A 107 -23.18 -20.67 -25.45
C THR A 107 -22.07 -21.32 -24.58
N SER A 108 -21.48 -20.58 -23.64
CA SER A 108 -20.51 -21.03 -22.68
C SER A 108 -20.96 -20.68 -21.25
N THR A 109 -20.54 -21.44 -20.25
CA THR A 109 -20.80 -21.15 -18.83
C THR A 109 -19.69 -20.34 -18.19
N THR A 110 -18.59 -20.11 -18.90
CA THR A 110 -17.38 -19.47 -18.36
C THR A 110 -17.10 -18.08 -18.94
N GLU A 111 -17.52 -17.85 -20.16
CA GLU A 111 -17.44 -16.54 -20.84
C GLU A 111 -18.70 -16.26 -21.67
N VAL A 112 -19.08 -14.99 -21.78
CA VAL A 112 -20.21 -14.54 -22.60
C VAL A 112 -19.85 -14.59 -24.10
N LEU A 113 -18.71 -13.96 -24.45
CA LEU A 113 -18.11 -14.01 -25.77
C LEU A 113 -16.75 -14.66 -25.70
N SER A 114 -16.64 -15.86 -26.29
CA SER A 114 -15.40 -16.62 -26.34
C SER A 114 -14.63 -16.31 -27.60
N ILE A 115 -13.38 -15.84 -27.45
CA ILE A 115 -12.51 -15.49 -28.58
C ILE A 115 -11.47 -16.59 -28.77
N LYS A 116 -11.33 -17.06 -30.05
CA LYS A 116 -10.33 -18.06 -30.44
C LYS A 116 -9.02 -17.41 -30.85
N SER A 117 -7.97 -18.24 -30.92
CA SER A 117 -6.67 -17.83 -31.46
C SER A 117 -6.77 -17.23 -32.86
N LYS A 118 -5.87 -16.30 -33.17
CA LYS A 118 -5.75 -15.59 -34.45
C LYS A 118 -7.01 -14.80 -34.88
N THR A 119 -7.75 -14.29 -33.89
CA THR A 119 -8.96 -13.51 -34.13
C THR A 119 -8.70 -12.03 -33.85
N VAL A 120 -9.16 -11.19 -34.80
CA VAL A 120 -9.30 -9.74 -34.58
C VAL A 120 -10.79 -9.48 -34.31
N LEU A 121 -11.13 -8.91 -33.17
CA LEU A 121 -12.43 -8.33 -32.85
C LEU A 121 -12.34 -6.82 -33.11
N HIS A 122 -12.97 -6.34 -34.20
CA HIS A 122 -12.88 -4.97 -34.67
C HIS A 122 -14.18 -4.21 -34.41
N LEU A 123 -14.09 -3.14 -33.61
CA LEU A 123 -15.21 -2.23 -33.34
C LEU A 123 -15.07 -1.00 -34.26
N CYS A 124 -15.99 -0.83 -35.22
CA CYS A 124 -15.98 0.34 -36.07
C CYS A 124 -16.23 1.64 -35.29
N ALA A 125 -15.87 2.79 -35.86
CA ALA A 125 -16.29 4.08 -35.34
C ALA A 125 -17.82 4.14 -35.17
N GLY A 126 -18.28 4.58 -34.00
CA GLY A 126 -19.70 4.61 -33.64
C GLY A 126 -20.31 3.26 -33.25
N ALA A 127 -19.52 2.19 -33.14
CA ALA A 127 -19.97 0.93 -32.57
C ALA A 127 -19.99 0.99 -31.05
N THR A 128 -21.09 0.56 -30.43
CA THR A 128 -21.17 0.35 -28.98
C THR A 128 -21.58 -1.09 -28.70
N LEU A 129 -20.65 -1.89 -28.16
CA LEU A 129 -20.95 -3.21 -27.63
C LEU A 129 -21.38 -3.05 -26.17
N LYS A 130 -22.70 -3.18 -25.93
CA LYS A 130 -23.32 -2.80 -24.65
C LYS A 130 -23.85 -4.00 -23.91
N LEU A 131 -23.40 -4.18 -22.66
CA LEU A 131 -23.88 -5.25 -21.78
C LEU A 131 -25.39 -5.07 -21.52
N VAL A 132 -26.13 -6.15 -21.43
CA VAL A 132 -27.53 -6.11 -20.97
C VAL A 132 -27.58 -5.67 -19.48
N GLU A 133 -28.78 -5.29 -19.04
CA GLU A 133 -28.95 -4.76 -17.67
C GLU A 133 -28.63 -5.77 -16.56
N TYR A 134 -28.33 -5.26 -15.37
CA TYR A 134 -28.21 -6.07 -14.17
C TYR A 134 -29.42 -6.99 -13.97
N GLY A 135 -29.16 -8.26 -13.62
CA GLY A 135 -30.18 -9.29 -13.46
C GLY A 135 -30.43 -10.13 -14.72
N LYS A 136 -30.06 -9.64 -15.91
CA LYS A 136 -30.03 -10.43 -17.15
C LYS A 136 -28.63 -10.94 -17.47
N ALA A 137 -27.60 -10.17 -17.15
CA ALA A 137 -26.22 -10.57 -17.31
C ALA A 137 -25.77 -11.52 -16.19
N PRO A 138 -24.75 -12.38 -16.44
CA PRO A 138 -24.24 -13.30 -15.45
C PRO A 138 -23.59 -12.58 -14.28
N ASN A 139 -23.92 -13.00 -13.05
CA ASN A 139 -23.37 -12.47 -11.79
C ASN A 139 -22.72 -13.59 -10.95
N ASN A 140 -21.82 -14.38 -11.59
CA ASN A 140 -21.20 -15.57 -11.02
C ASN A 140 -19.73 -15.74 -11.44
N LYS A 141 -18.99 -14.61 -11.62
CA LYS A 141 -17.61 -14.56 -12.14
C LYS A 141 -17.43 -15.08 -13.57
N THR A 142 -18.50 -15.21 -14.35
CA THR A 142 -18.41 -15.41 -15.79
C THR A 142 -17.80 -14.18 -16.43
N LEU A 143 -16.71 -14.31 -17.18
CA LEU A 143 -16.12 -13.16 -17.85
C LEU A 143 -16.96 -12.74 -19.07
N PHE A 144 -16.91 -11.47 -19.47
CA PHE A 144 -17.77 -10.99 -20.53
C PHE A 144 -17.14 -11.22 -21.91
N ILE A 145 -15.89 -10.85 -22.14
CA ILE A 145 -15.20 -10.97 -23.43
C ILE A 145 -13.82 -11.58 -23.20
N GLY A 146 -13.47 -12.63 -23.96
CA GLY A 146 -12.11 -13.18 -23.92
C GLY A 146 -12.03 -14.70 -23.93
N CYS A 147 -11.16 -15.28 -23.12
CA CYS A 147 -11.02 -16.72 -22.98
C CYS A 147 -10.64 -17.13 -21.56
N LYS A 148 -11.39 -18.09 -21.00
CA LYS A 148 -11.18 -18.66 -19.68
C LYS A 148 -10.78 -20.13 -19.82
N ASN A 149 -9.74 -20.52 -19.06
CA ASN A 149 -9.25 -21.92 -19.04
C ASN A 149 -8.85 -22.51 -20.41
N LYS A 150 -8.63 -21.68 -21.43
CA LYS A 150 -8.26 -22.08 -22.78
C LYS A 150 -6.97 -21.39 -23.21
N ASN A 151 -6.03 -22.15 -23.73
CA ASN A 151 -4.78 -21.61 -24.29
C ASN A 151 -5.05 -21.01 -25.67
N GLN A 152 -5.40 -19.73 -25.72
CA GLN A 152 -5.65 -18.99 -26.94
C GLN A 152 -4.56 -17.93 -27.14
N SER A 153 -4.13 -17.72 -28.37
CA SER A 153 -3.01 -16.82 -28.69
C SER A 153 -3.30 -16.01 -29.95
N ASP A 154 -2.56 -14.93 -30.12
CA ASP A 154 -2.68 -14.09 -31.31
C ASP A 154 -4.06 -13.45 -31.44
N ILE A 155 -4.53 -12.82 -30.35
CA ILE A 155 -5.84 -12.17 -30.29
C ILE A 155 -5.65 -10.66 -30.31
N VAL A 156 -6.47 -9.98 -31.12
CA VAL A 156 -6.56 -8.53 -31.15
C VAL A 156 -7.99 -8.10 -30.85
N ILE A 157 -8.15 -7.13 -29.96
CA ILE A 157 -9.37 -6.34 -29.80
C ILE A 157 -9.01 -4.91 -30.15
N GLU A 158 -9.66 -4.35 -31.14
CA GLU A 158 -9.35 -2.99 -31.58
C GLU A 158 -10.62 -2.20 -31.94
N GLY A 159 -10.46 -0.88 -31.88
CA GLY A 159 -11.46 0.06 -32.32
C GLY A 159 -10.87 1.08 -33.32
N GLU A 160 -11.72 2.02 -33.72
CA GLU A 160 -11.35 3.18 -34.56
C GLU A 160 -11.33 4.48 -33.74
N GLY A 161 -11.02 4.42 -32.44
CA GLY A 161 -10.92 5.54 -31.50
C GLY A 161 -12.01 5.57 -30.44
N GLU A 162 -12.23 6.72 -29.81
CA GLU A 162 -13.11 6.89 -28.64
C GLU A 162 -14.59 6.62 -28.88
N THR A 163 -15.02 6.60 -30.15
CA THR A 163 -16.40 6.28 -30.54
C THR A 163 -16.63 4.78 -30.72
N SER A 164 -15.60 3.95 -30.66
CA SER A 164 -15.66 2.50 -30.57
C SER A 164 -15.72 2.11 -29.09
N VAL A 165 -16.88 1.71 -28.58
CA VAL A 165 -17.18 1.64 -27.15
C VAL A 165 -17.56 0.23 -26.69
N ILE A 166 -17.04 -0.19 -25.56
CA ILE A 166 -17.56 -1.30 -24.76
C ILE A 166 -18.18 -0.70 -23.50
N ASP A 167 -19.49 -0.85 -23.29
CA ASP A 167 -20.25 -0.28 -22.18
C ASP A 167 -20.84 -1.38 -21.29
N GLY A 168 -20.41 -1.45 -20.05
CA GLY A 168 -20.82 -2.47 -19.09
C GLY A 168 -22.11 -2.17 -18.33
N GLN A 169 -22.75 -1.01 -18.52
CA GLN A 169 -23.97 -0.59 -17.79
C GLN A 169 -23.86 -0.73 -16.26
N GLY A 170 -22.72 -0.36 -15.66
CA GLY A 170 -22.32 -0.65 -14.28
C GLY A 170 -23.19 -0.03 -13.19
N ALA A 171 -23.89 1.08 -13.45
CA ALA A 171 -24.56 1.86 -12.41
C ALA A 171 -25.48 1.02 -11.49
N ARG A 172 -26.29 0.09 -12.06
CA ARG A 172 -27.14 -0.78 -11.26
C ARG A 172 -26.35 -1.88 -10.52
N TRP A 173 -25.21 -2.30 -11.08
CA TRP A 173 -24.30 -3.23 -10.41
C TRP A 173 -23.67 -2.60 -9.18
N TRP A 174 -23.19 -1.37 -9.29
CA TRP A 174 -22.58 -0.65 -8.16
C TRP A 174 -23.60 -0.41 -7.05
N LEU A 175 -24.83 -0.02 -7.41
CA LEU A 175 -25.92 0.12 -6.44
C LEU A 175 -26.27 -1.22 -5.77
N ALA A 176 -26.28 -2.32 -6.52
CA ALA A 176 -26.51 -3.67 -5.96
C ALA A 176 -25.44 -4.02 -4.90
N ARG A 177 -24.17 -3.73 -5.20
CA ARG A 177 -23.08 -3.91 -4.24
C ARG A 177 -23.28 -3.08 -2.96
N GLU A 178 -23.60 -1.79 -3.10
CA GLU A 178 -23.84 -0.90 -1.95
C GLU A 178 -25.05 -1.34 -1.11
N ASN A 179 -26.05 -1.94 -1.72
CA ASN A 179 -27.22 -2.49 -1.04
C ASN A 179 -26.97 -3.86 -0.39
N GLY A 180 -25.78 -4.45 -0.55
CA GLY A 180 -25.49 -5.80 -0.06
C GLY A 180 -26.17 -6.90 -0.88
N GLU A 181 -26.64 -6.63 -2.09
CA GLU A 181 -27.15 -7.64 -3.00
C GLU A 181 -25.98 -8.53 -3.49
N THR A 182 -26.30 -9.67 -4.12
CA THR A 182 -25.26 -10.51 -4.72
C THR A 182 -24.50 -9.72 -5.79
N PHE A 183 -23.22 -9.51 -5.53
CA PHE A 183 -22.31 -8.78 -6.43
C PHE A 183 -21.09 -9.65 -6.75
N ASN A 184 -21.10 -10.28 -7.89
CA ASN A 184 -20.03 -11.19 -8.29
C ASN A 184 -19.81 -11.18 -9.82
N PRO A 185 -19.59 -10.02 -10.44
CA PRO A 185 -19.37 -9.91 -11.89
C PRO A 185 -18.01 -10.52 -12.26
N GLY A 186 -17.89 -10.94 -13.52
CA GLY A 186 -16.59 -11.23 -14.13
C GLY A 186 -15.89 -9.94 -14.61
N ALA A 187 -14.65 -10.08 -15.08
CA ALA A 187 -13.97 -8.98 -15.78
C ALA A 187 -14.62 -8.72 -17.15
N MET A 188 -14.57 -7.44 -17.59
CA MET A 188 -15.12 -7.10 -18.92
C MET A 188 -14.30 -7.76 -20.02
N ILE A 189 -12.98 -7.65 -19.98
CA ILE A 189 -12.07 -8.36 -20.90
C ILE A 189 -11.09 -9.16 -20.07
N ARG A 190 -10.93 -10.46 -20.40
CA ARG A 190 -9.94 -11.29 -19.73
C ARG A 190 -9.36 -12.38 -20.61
N PHE A 191 -8.04 -12.53 -20.57
CA PHE A 191 -7.29 -13.62 -21.18
C PHE A 191 -6.54 -14.38 -20.10
N GLU A 192 -6.99 -15.58 -19.75
CA GLU A 192 -6.40 -16.34 -18.64
C GLU A 192 -5.18 -17.15 -19.01
N GLN A 193 -5.11 -17.64 -20.26
CA GLN A 193 -4.03 -18.49 -20.73
C GLN A 193 -3.67 -18.14 -22.17
N GLY A 194 -2.45 -18.46 -22.57
CA GLY A 194 -1.96 -18.21 -23.93
C GLY A 194 -1.03 -16.99 -24.02
N LYS A 195 -0.85 -16.46 -25.22
CA LYS A 195 0.10 -15.36 -25.41
C LYS A 195 -0.19 -14.50 -26.63
N ARG A 196 0.41 -13.32 -26.66
CA ARG A 196 0.34 -12.35 -27.75
C ARG A 196 -1.07 -11.79 -27.93
N PHE A 197 -1.41 -10.92 -27.00
CA PHE A 197 -2.66 -10.17 -26.99
C PHE A 197 -2.38 -8.72 -27.34
N LEU A 198 -3.26 -8.11 -28.14
CA LEU A 198 -3.20 -6.68 -28.47
C LEU A 198 -4.58 -6.05 -28.28
N LEU A 199 -4.65 -5.01 -27.45
CA LEU A 199 -5.84 -4.20 -27.20
C LEU A 199 -5.54 -2.75 -27.54
N ARG A 200 -6.30 -2.12 -28.46
CA ARG A 200 -5.99 -0.76 -28.89
C ARG A 200 -7.17 0.04 -29.44
N ASN A 201 -7.09 1.36 -29.34
CA ASN A 201 -7.95 2.32 -30.02
C ASN A 201 -9.44 2.19 -29.72
N PHE A 202 -9.85 1.92 -28.49
CA PHE A 202 -11.27 1.89 -28.11
C PHE A 202 -11.47 2.41 -26.68
N LYS A 203 -12.74 2.67 -26.35
CA LYS A 203 -13.15 3.09 -25.02
C LYS A 203 -13.87 1.96 -24.30
N ILE A 204 -13.53 1.75 -23.02
CA ILE A 204 -14.31 0.94 -22.06
C ILE A 204 -14.93 1.89 -21.05
N GLN A 205 -16.21 1.69 -20.72
CA GLN A 205 -16.88 2.50 -19.72
C GLN A 205 -17.94 1.71 -18.93
N ASN A 206 -18.25 2.19 -17.74
CA ASN A 206 -19.34 1.70 -16.89
C ASN A 206 -19.31 0.18 -16.68
N THR A 207 -18.13 -0.39 -16.39
CA THR A 207 -18.03 -1.84 -16.16
C THR A 207 -18.59 -2.23 -14.79
N PRO A 208 -19.18 -3.43 -14.65
CA PRO A 208 -19.65 -3.94 -13.37
C PRO A 208 -18.54 -4.13 -12.33
N GLY A 209 -17.34 -4.47 -12.74
CA GLY A 209 -16.15 -4.73 -11.97
C GLY A 209 -14.89 -4.47 -12.79
N VAL A 210 -13.85 -5.27 -12.67
CA VAL A 210 -12.58 -5.10 -13.36
C VAL A 210 -12.75 -4.92 -14.87
N ASN A 211 -12.08 -3.91 -15.44
CA ASN A 211 -12.16 -3.64 -16.88
C ASN A 211 -11.38 -4.68 -17.70
N ILE A 212 -10.06 -4.75 -17.49
CA ILE A 212 -9.18 -5.66 -18.24
C ILE A 212 -8.36 -6.48 -17.28
N THR A 213 -8.29 -7.79 -17.50
CA THR A 213 -7.38 -8.69 -16.76
C THR A 213 -6.53 -9.48 -17.74
N ILE A 214 -5.23 -9.42 -17.57
CA ILE A 214 -4.26 -10.23 -18.31
C ILE A 214 -3.71 -11.31 -17.41
N SER A 215 -3.87 -12.56 -17.84
CA SER A 215 -3.39 -13.76 -17.18
C SER A 215 -4.22 -14.25 -15.99
N ASN A 216 -3.82 -15.40 -15.50
CA ASN A 216 -4.24 -16.01 -14.25
C ASN A 216 -3.03 -16.79 -13.72
N SER A 217 -2.35 -16.24 -12.73
CA SER A 217 -1.15 -16.84 -12.12
C SER A 217 -0.09 -17.24 -13.17
N GLY A 218 0.36 -16.30 -13.98
CA GLY A 218 1.44 -16.48 -14.96
C GLY A 218 1.11 -17.29 -16.22
N LYS A 219 -0.14 -17.74 -16.39
CA LYS A 219 -0.51 -18.64 -17.52
C LYS A 219 -0.71 -17.91 -18.86
N ALA A 220 -0.92 -16.60 -18.86
CA ALA A 220 -0.93 -15.80 -20.08
C ALA A 220 0.23 -14.80 -20.05
N SER A 221 0.74 -14.45 -21.23
CA SER A 221 1.92 -13.59 -21.36
C SER A 221 1.92 -12.82 -22.68
N HIS A 222 2.84 -11.86 -22.81
CA HIS A 222 3.02 -11.06 -24.02
C HIS A 222 1.73 -10.33 -24.43
N ALA A 223 1.35 -9.33 -23.65
CA ALA A 223 0.25 -8.45 -23.99
C ALA A 223 0.76 -7.03 -24.32
N THR A 224 0.17 -6.40 -25.32
CA THR A 224 0.37 -4.98 -25.63
C THR A 224 -0.99 -4.28 -25.59
N ILE A 225 -1.06 -3.21 -24.80
CA ILE A 225 -2.30 -2.44 -24.57
C ILE A 225 -1.98 -0.97 -24.77
N HIS A 226 -2.68 -0.32 -25.72
CA HIS A 226 -2.38 1.09 -25.96
C HIS A 226 -3.56 1.87 -26.58
N ASP A 227 -3.46 3.19 -26.45
CA ASP A 227 -4.46 4.12 -26.95
C ASP A 227 -5.89 3.75 -26.48
N LEU A 228 -6.02 3.33 -25.23
CA LEU A 228 -7.31 3.03 -24.59
C LEU A 228 -7.79 4.20 -23.73
N ILE A 229 -9.12 4.35 -23.71
CA ILE A 229 -9.81 5.18 -22.71
C ILE A 229 -10.61 4.27 -21.80
N ILE A 230 -10.28 4.24 -20.52
CA ILE A 230 -11.09 3.58 -19.48
C ILE A 230 -11.77 4.68 -18.65
N SER A 231 -13.10 4.65 -18.59
CA SER A 231 -13.89 5.75 -18.03
C SER A 231 -14.97 5.25 -17.08
N GLU A 232 -14.62 5.20 -15.80
CA GLU A 232 -15.52 4.86 -14.72
C GLU A 232 -15.63 6.03 -13.74
N PRO A 233 -16.74 6.15 -12.98
CA PRO A 233 -16.80 7.10 -11.86
C PRO A 233 -15.76 6.77 -10.77
N SER A 234 -15.46 7.76 -9.92
CA SER A 234 -14.64 7.56 -8.73
C SER A 234 -15.32 6.65 -7.70
N SER A 235 -14.54 5.89 -6.91
CA SER A 235 -15.03 5.20 -5.71
C SER A 235 -15.55 6.16 -4.62
N GLU A 236 -15.22 7.45 -4.73
CA GLU A 236 -15.71 8.51 -3.84
C GLU A 236 -16.95 9.24 -4.39
N ALA A 237 -17.49 8.79 -5.52
CA ALA A 237 -18.75 9.29 -6.05
C ALA A 237 -19.91 9.01 -5.08
N GLY A 238 -20.97 9.77 -5.15
CA GLY A 238 -22.14 9.60 -4.29
C GLY A 238 -22.78 8.22 -4.43
N ARG A 239 -23.64 7.84 -3.48
CA ARG A 239 -24.32 6.55 -3.44
C ARG A 239 -24.98 6.18 -4.78
N GLY A 240 -24.84 4.93 -5.20
CA GLY A 240 -25.32 4.40 -6.47
C GLY A 240 -24.50 4.84 -7.69
N LYS A 241 -23.39 5.58 -7.46
CA LYS A 241 -22.49 6.06 -8.51
C LYS A 241 -21.03 5.63 -8.28
N ALA A 242 -20.70 5.16 -7.08
CA ALA A 242 -19.35 4.74 -6.73
C ALA A 242 -18.99 3.40 -7.37
N SER A 243 -18.00 3.39 -8.22
CA SER A 243 -17.61 2.21 -9.01
C SER A 243 -16.48 1.41 -8.37
N HIS A 244 -16.65 0.99 -7.12
CA HIS A 244 -15.65 0.18 -6.42
C HIS A 244 -15.27 -1.10 -7.18
N ASN A 245 -13.99 -1.50 -7.11
CA ASN A 245 -13.40 -2.66 -7.79
C ASN A 245 -13.57 -2.64 -9.32
N THR A 246 -13.53 -1.46 -9.91
CA THR A 246 -13.45 -1.29 -11.35
C THR A 246 -12.00 -1.03 -11.77
N ASP A 247 -11.07 -1.87 -11.31
CA ASP A 247 -9.67 -1.77 -11.70
C ASP A 247 -9.54 -1.59 -13.21
N GLY A 248 -8.68 -0.68 -13.64
CA GLY A 248 -8.50 -0.39 -15.05
C GLY A 248 -7.86 -1.57 -15.77
N ILE A 249 -6.58 -1.85 -15.46
CA ILE A 249 -5.85 -2.98 -16.03
C ILE A 249 -5.18 -3.76 -14.91
N SER A 250 -5.57 -5.00 -14.73
CA SER A 250 -5.06 -5.93 -13.72
C SER A 250 -4.18 -7.00 -14.38
N ILE A 251 -2.90 -7.07 -13.96
CA ILE A 251 -1.86 -7.88 -14.62
C ILE A 251 -1.43 -9.01 -13.68
N TRP A 252 -1.59 -10.25 -14.12
CA TRP A 252 -1.28 -11.48 -13.37
C TRP A 252 -0.29 -12.38 -14.13
N GLY A 253 0.55 -11.83 -14.96
CA GLY A 253 1.51 -12.59 -15.76
C GLY A 253 2.55 -11.72 -16.43
N PRO A 254 3.55 -12.33 -17.05
CA PRO A 254 4.74 -11.65 -17.52
C PRO A 254 4.61 -11.05 -18.93
N TYR A 255 5.53 -10.11 -19.21
CA TYR A 255 5.76 -9.49 -20.51
C TYR A 255 4.55 -8.68 -21.00
N VAL A 256 4.28 -7.54 -20.36
CA VAL A 256 3.19 -6.65 -20.72
C VAL A 256 3.70 -5.23 -20.99
N ASN A 257 3.32 -4.68 -22.13
CA ASN A 257 3.50 -3.27 -22.50
C ASN A 257 2.16 -2.55 -22.45
N ILE A 258 2.13 -1.39 -21.75
CA ILE A 258 0.93 -0.52 -21.70
C ILE A 258 1.38 0.90 -21.99
N TYR A 259 0.77 1.59 -22.98
CA TYR A 259 1.16 2.95 -23.26
C TYR A 259 0.04 3.79 -23.88
N ASN A 260 0.18 5.11 -23.76
CA ASN A 260 -0.76 6.09 -24.30
C ASN A 260 -2.21 5.86 -23.84
N CYS A 261 -2.44 5.38 -22.62
CA CYS A 261 -3.78 5.11 -22.10
C CYS A 261 -4.24 6.25 -21.18
N ASN A 262 -5.55 6.56 -21.24
CA ASN A 262 -6.23 7.47 -20.33
C ASN A 262 -7.18 6.65 -19.44
N ILE A 263 -6.89 6.59 -18.14
CA ILE A 263 -7.58 5.67 -17.21
C ILE A 263 -8.14 6.44 -16.01
N SER A 264 -9.48 6.49 -15.93
CA SER A 264 -10.21 6.99 -14.76
C SER A 264 -11.17 5.90 -14.30
N ASN A 265 -11.09 5.50 -13.04
CA ASN A 265 -11.89 4.41 -12.51
C ASN A 265 -12.12 4.53 -10.98
N GLY A 266 -12.71 3.53 -10.38
CA GLY A 266 -13.02 3.50 -8.95
C GLY A 266 -12.14 2.56 -8.12
N ASP A 267 -11.04 2.07 -8.68
CA ASP A 267 -10.04 1.28 -7.96
C ASP A 267 -8.64 1.49 -8.58
N ASP A 268 -7.74 0.53 -8.56
CA ASP A 268 -6.40 0.69 -9.10
C ASP A 268 -6.44 1.03 -10.61
N ASN A 269 -5.72 2.07 -11.05
CA ASN A 269 -5.72 2.41 -12.48
C ASN A 269 -4.98 1.33 -13.28
N ILE A 270 -3.79 0.95 -12.85
CA ILE A 270 -3.07 -0.23 -13.32
C ILE A 270 -2.52 -0.94 -12.08
N VAL A 271 -2.77 -2.24 -11.96
CA VAL A 271 -2.26 -3.06 -10.86
C VAL A 271 -1.48 -4.27 -11.35
N CYS A 272 -0.30 -4.48 -10.76
CA CYS A 272 0.49 -5.69 -10.93
C CYS A 272 0.26 -6.62 -9.74
N ASP A 273 -0.23 -7.81 -10.01
CA ASP A 273 -0.48 -8.88 -9.05
C ASP A 273 0.43 -10.09 -9.31
N ASN A 274 0.21 -11.21 -8.60
CA ASN A 274 1.05 -12.40 -8.66
C ASN A 274 1.58 -12.74 -10.06
N ASP A 275 2.86 -13.04 -10.15
CA ASP A 275 3.58 -13.43 -11.36
C ASP A 275 3.69 -12.33 -12.44
N ALA A 276 3.34 -11.08 -12.14
CA ALA A 276 3.61 -9.95 -13.01
C ALA A 276 5.12 -9.69 -13.08
N GLN A 277 5.70 -9.87 -14.25
CA GLN A 277 7.14 -9.70 -14.48
C GLN A 277 7.40 -9.05 -15.83
N TYR A 278 8.41 -8.20 -15.91
CA TYR A 278 8.74 -7.48 -17.15
C TYR A 278 7.55 -6.67 -17.66
N ILE A 279 7.03 -5.80 -16.79
CA ILE A 279 5.89 -4.93 -17.07
C ILE A 279 6.38 -3.52 -17.32
N HIS A 280 6.17 -3.01 -18.52
CA HIS A 280 6.50 -1.63 -18.89
C HIS A 280 5.23 -0.84 -19.18
N VAL A 281 5.03 0.24 -18.44
CA VAL A 281 3.90 1.17 -18.58
C VAL A 281 4.47 2.56 -18.86
N TRP A 282 4.05 3.22 -19.94
CA TRP A 282 4.57 4.55 -20.22
C TRP A 282 3.56 5.46 -20.94
N ASN A 283 3.76 6.77 -20.79
CA ASN A 283 2.95 7.83 -21.41
C ASN A 283 1.44 7.65 -21.10
N CYS A 284 1.08 7.43 -19.85
CA CYS A 284 -0.32 7.26 -19.47
C CYS A 284 -0.81 8.41 -18.57
N ASP A 285 -2.10 8.75 -18.74
CA ASP A 285 -2.83 9.69 -17.90
C ASP A 285 -3.78 8.94 -16.97
N PHE A 286 -3.62 9.11 -15.65
CA PHE A 286 -4.53 8.55 -14.65
C PHE A 286 -5.39 9.66 -14.06
N GLY A 287 -6.71 9.53 -14.21
CA GLY A 287 -7.70 10.40 -13.59
C GLY A 287 -8.04 9.93 -12.17
N THR A 288 -9.34 9.73 -11.87
CA THR A 288 -9.73 9.10 -10.61
C THR A 288 -9.25 7.64 -10.55
N GLY A 289 -9.05 7.12 -9.32
CA GLY A 289 -8.58 5.76 -9.09
C GLY A 289 -7.58 5.68 -7.94
N HIS A 290 -6.88 4.55 -7.82
CA HIS A 290 -5.89 4.32 -6.77
C HIS A 290 -4.43 4.34 -7.29
N GLY A 291 -4.20 4.85 -8.50
CA GLY A 291 -2.88 5.12 -9.06
C GLY A 291 -2.16 3.90 -9.64
N ALA A 292 -0.83 3.98 -9.67
CA ALA A 292 0.07 2.90 -10.07
C ALA A 292 0.24 1.94 -8.90
N SER A 293 -0.33 0.74 -9.00
CA SER A 293 -0.47 -0.19 -7.88
C SER A 293 0.28 -1.50 -8.06
N ILE A 294 0.79 -2.05 -6.96
CA ILE A 294 1.31 -3.41 -6.87
C ILE A 294 0.57 -4.10 -5.72
N GLY A 295 -0.04 -5.26 -6.02
CA GLY A 295 -0.75 -6.09 -5.05
C GLY A 295 -2.22 -5.68 -4.83
N SER A 296 -2.87 -6.36 -3.92
CA SER A 296 -2.43 -7.04 -2.67
C SER A 296 -1.97 -8.51 -2.81
N PHE A 297 -1.87 -9.08 -3.99
CA PHE A 297 -1.29 -10.39 -4.25
C PHE A 297 0.08 -10.17 -4.89
N THR A 298 1.16 -10.30 -4.11
CA THR A 298 2.48 -9.81 -4.54
C THR A 298 3.52 -10.89 -4.79
N LYS A 299 3.11 -12.15 -4.83
CA LYS A 299 4.05 -13.24 -5.06
C LYS A 299 4.72 -13.12 -6.43
N ASN A 300 6.07 -13.14 -6.42
CA ASN A 300 6.90 -13.22 -7.63
C ASN A 300 6.67 -12.06 -8.61
N ILE A 301 6.63 -10.82 -8.09
CA ILE A 301 6.50 -9.59 -8.89
C ILE A 301 7.87 -8.95 -9.06
N LYS A 302 8.35 -8.87 -10.33
CA LYS A 302 9.70 -8.43 -10.63
C LYS A 302 9.77 -7.60 -11.89
N HIS A 303 10.77 -6.70 -11.97
CA HIS A 303 11.02 -5.93 -13.18
C HIS A 303 9.79 -5.16 -13.64
N ILE A 304 9.31 -4.26 -12.78
CA ILE A 304 8.17 -3.38 -13.06
C ILE A 304 8.68 -1.97 -13.33
N TRP A 305 8.28 -1.37 -14.44
CA TRP A 305 8.64 0.00 -14.74
C TRP A 305 7.42 0.80 -15.22
N PHE A 306 7.06 1.83 -14.44
CA PHE A 306 6.12 2.87 -14.84
C PHE A 306 6.93 4.13 -15.20
N ASP A 307 6.75 4.67 -16.40
CA ASP A 307 7.48 5.83 -16.88
C ASP A 307 6.55 6.88 -17.51
N ASN A 308 6.83 8.15 -17.25
CA ASN A 308 6.06 9.28 -17.78
C ASN A 308 4.55 9.14 -17.53
N ILE A 309 4.16 9.14 -16.26
CA ILE A 309 2.78 9.03 -15.80
C ILE A 309 2.30 10.38 -15.26
N ASN A 310 1.19 10.85 -15.81
CA ASN A 310 0.50 12.05 -15.34
C ASN A 310 -0.74 11.66 -14.53
N MET A 311 -0.86 12.12 -13.29
CA MET A 311 -1.98 11.80 -12.40
C MET A 311 -2.77 13.06 -12.06
N ASN A 312 -4.11 12.97 -12.12
CA ASN A 312 -4.99 14.06 -11.72
C ASN A 312 -6.23 13.56 -11.00
N GLY A 313 -6.17 13.56 -9.66
CA GLY A 313 -7.32 13.21 -8.81
C GLY A 313 -7.34 11.76 -8.33
N THR A 314 -6.23 11.02 -8.39
CA THR A 314 -6.12 9.68 -7.81
C THR A 314 -6.05 9.74 -6.27
N THR A 315 -6.57 8.73 -5.58
CA THR A 315 -6.47 8.62 -4.11
C THR A 315 -5.09 8.17 -3.66
N ALA A 316 -4.35 7.50 -4.52
CA ALA A 316 -2.94 7.17 -4.31
C ALA A 316 -2.15 7.48 -5.59
N GLY A 317 -0.87 7.79 -5.45
CA GLY A 317 0.06 7.94 -6.56
C GLY A 317 0.74 6.60 -6.86
N ILE A 318 1.82 6.30 -6.17
CA ILE A 318 2.55 5.03 -6.22
C ILE A 318 2.18 4.25 -4.98
N ARG A 319 1.54 3.09 -5.16
CA ARG A 319 0.95 2.31 -4.07
C ARG A 319 1.34 0.85 -4.16
N MET A 320 1.93 0.32 -3.09
CA MET A 320 2.28 -1.09 -2.98
C MET A 320 1.67 -1.68 -1.71
N LYS A 321 1.12 -2.88 -1.79
CA LYS A 321 0.40 -3.47 -0.67
C LYS A 321 0.45 -4.99 -0.71
N THR A 322 0.70 -5.65 0.44
CA THR A 322 0.59 -7.12 0.57
C THR A 322 -0.48 -7.48 1.57
N GLY A 323 -1.44 -8.30 1.16
CA GLY A 323 -2.55 -8.78 1.98
C GLY A 323 -2.25 -10.11 2.69
N ILE A 324 -3.27 -10.58 3.42
CA ILE A 324 -3.28 -11.85 4.14
C ILE A 324 -4.41 -12.72 3.57
N ASN A 325 -4.15 -14.00 3.36
CA ASN A 325 -5.16 -14.99 2.97
C ASN A 325 -6.04 -15.39 4.17
N SER A 326 -7.19 -16.01 3.90
CA SER A 326 -8.10 -16.49 4.94
C SER A 326 -7.50 -17.56 5.85
N ASP A 327 -6.47 -18.27 5.41
CA ASP A 327 -5.70 -19.24 6.19
C ASP A 327 -4.58 -18.60 7.02
N GLY A 328 -4.46 -17.28 6.96
CA GLY A 328 -3.44 -16.51 7.68
C GLY A 328 -2.08 -16.45 7.00
N THR A 329 -1.86 -17.07 5.84
CA THR A 329 -0.64 -16.93 5.06
C THR A 329 -0.56 -15.54 4.40
N LEU A 330 0.65 -15.02 4.20
CA LEU A 330 0.85 -13.76 3.50
C LEU A 330 0.71 -13.98 1.98
N ARG A 331 0.49 -12.89 1.23
CA ARG A 331 0.32 -12.94 -0.22
C ARG A 331 1.56 -12.47 -0.97
N GLY A 332 2.74 -12.60 -0.37
CA GLY A 332 4.01 -12.11 -0.88
C GLY A 332 4.98 -13.21 -1.31
N GLY A 333 6.23 -12.81 -1.48
CA GLY A 333 7.40 -13.63 -1.74
C GLY A 333 8.03 -13.44 -3.12
N GLY A 334 9.25 -12.89 -3.17
CA GLY A 334 10.03 -12.68 -4.38
C GLY A 334 9.70 -11.40 -5.14
N GLU A 335 9.60 -10.29 -4.42
CA GLU A 335 9.31 -8.96 -4.96
C GLU A 335 10.60 -8.15 -5.08
N GLU A 336 10.94 -7.68 -6.30
CA GLU A 336 12.16 -6.91 -6.54
C GLU A 336 12.14 -6.09 -7.83
N ASP A 337 12.99 -5.07 -7.91
CA ASP A 337 13.27 -4.23 -9.10
C ASP A 337 12.03 -3.52 -9.65
N TRP A 338 11.56 -2.52 -8.89
CA TRP A 338 10.43 -1.69 -9.29
C TRP A 338 10.86 -0.24 -9.51
N LYS A 339 10.52 0.31 -10.68
CA LYS A 339 10.90 1.66 -11.10
C LYS A 339 9.67 2.50 -11.40
N PHE A 340 9.66 3.70 -10.85
CA PHE A 340 8.62 4.71 -11.08
C PHE A 340 9.32 6.01 -11.45
N THR A 341 9.27 6.36 -12.75
CA THR A 341 10.05 7.48 -13.27
C THR A 341 9.17 8.51 -13.97
N ASN A 342 9.55 9.79 -13.85
CA ASN A 342 8.88 10.90 -14.56
C ASN A 342 7.38 11.05 -14.22
N PHE A 343 7.05 11.06 -12.94
CA PHE A 343 5.65 11.22 -12.47
C PHE A 343 5.33 12.69 -12.21
N THR A 344 4.16 13.11 -12.68
CA THR A 344 3.53 14.39 -12.28
C THR A 344 2.20 14.09 -11.59
N MET A 345 2.06 14.51 -10.33
CA MET A 345 0.89 14.21 -9.50
C MET A 345 0.15 15.49 -9.14
N THR A 346 -1.08 15.63 -9.62
CA THR A 346 -2.00 16.74 -9.32
C THR A 346 -3.20 16.20 -8.56
N LYS A 347 -3.60 16.83 -7.46
CA LYS A 347 -4.74 16.40 -6.62
C LYS A 347 -4.67 14.94 -6.17
N VAL A 348 -3.47 14.43 -5.94
CA VAL A 348 -3.25 13.07 -5.42
C VAL A 348 -3.32 13.11 -3.90
N LYS A 349 -4.05 12.16 -3.25
CA LYS A 349 -4.16 12.17 -1.78
C LYS A 349 -2.91 11.64 -1.09
N ASN A 350 -2.42 10.45 -1.49
CA ASN A 350 -1.28 9.76 -0.89
C ASN A 350 -0.24 9.50 -1.97
N PRO A 351 0.78 10.34 -2.13
CA PRO A 351 1.68 10.27 -3.28
C PRO A 351 2.56 9.01 -3.31
N PHE A 352 3.04 8.54 -2.16
CA PHE A 352 3.86 7.33 -2.09
C PHE A 352 3.55 6.51 -0.84
N SER A 353 3.18 5.24 -1.04
CA SER A 353 2.87 4.32 0.04
C SER A 353 3.28 2.87 -0.25
N ILE A 354 3.82 2.20 0.78
CA ILE A 354 4.02 0.75 0.84
C ILE A 354 3.40 0.27 2.15
N ASP A 355 2.51 -0.73 2.08
CA ASP A 355 1.84 -1.32 3.24
C ASP A 355 1.90 -2.86 3.16
N CYS A 356 2.86 -3.46 3.87
CA CYS A 356 3.00 -4.91 3.99
C CYS A 356 2.04 -5.53 5.04
N PHE A 357 1.15 -4.71 5.61
CA PHE A 357 0.06 -5.10 6.50
C PHE A 357 -1.28 -4.64 5.95
N TYR A 358 -1.48 -4.74 4.64
CA TYR A 358 -2.69 -4.30 3.98
C TYR A 358 -3.94 -4.83 4.72
N ASP A 359 -5.02 -4.01 4.76
CA ASP A 359 -6.21 -4.17 5.61
C ASP A 359 -5.99 -3.81 7.09
N LYS A 360 -4.97 -2.98 7.39
CA LYS A 360 -4.71 -2.39 8.70
C LYS A 360 -4.40 -3.41 9.81
N ASN A 361 -3.69 -4.46 9.45
CA ASN A 361 -3.27 -5.50 10.40
C ASN A 361 -1.97 -5.13 11.17
N TYR A 362 -1.49 -3.89 11.09
CA TYR A 362 -0.37 -3.38 11.89
C TYR A 362 -0.86 -2.71 13.19
N ASN A 363 -0.05 -2.79 14.22
CA ASN A 363 -0.35 -2.12 15.48
C ASN A 363 -0.02 -0.61 15.40
N SER A 364 -0.71 0.22 16.18
CA SER A 364 -0.37 1.64 16.33
C SER A 364 1.01 1.83 16.94
N ASP A 365 1.42 0.93 17.87
CA ASP A 365 2.78 0.81 18.40
C ASP A 365 3.56 -0.25 17.62
N PRO A 366 4.57 0.13 16.82
CA PRO A 366 5.35 -0.82 16.04
C PRO A 366 6.21 -1.77 16.89
N ALA A 367 6.43 -1.48 18.17
CA ALA A 367 7.13 -2.40 19.08
C ALA A 367 6.29 -3.67 19.31
N VAL A 368 4.97 -3.57 19.27
CA VAL A 368 4.06 -4.72 19.36
C VAL A 368 4.18 -5.59 18.10
N ASP A 369 4.25 -4.98 16.92
CA ASP A 369 4.47 -5.71 15.67
C ASP A 369 5.82 -6.43 15.70
N LYS A 370 6.87 -5.75 16.20
CA LYS A 370 8.22 -6.33 16.35
C LYS A 370 8.23 -7.52 17.31
N ALA A 371 7.52 -7.42 18.43
CA ALA A 371 7.41 -8.50 19.41
C ALA A 371 6.62 -9.72 18.86
N ASN A 372 5.75 -9.50 17.88
CA ASN A 372 4.93 -10.51 17.22
C ASN A 372 5.44 -10.86 15.81
N ALA A 373 6.72 -10.65 15.52
CA ALA A 373 7.34 -11.00 14.24
C ALA A 373 7.09 -12.48 13.91
N ARG A 374 6.77 -12.76 12.65
CA ARG A 374 6.49 -14.11 12.16
C ARG A 374 7.79 -14.79 11.74
N ALA A 375 7.79 -16.10 11.70
CA ALA A 375 8.84 -16.83 11.00
C ALA A 375 8.78 -16.53 9.49
N LEU A 376 9.94 -16.37 8.86
CA LEU A 376 10.04 -16.23 7.41
C LEU A 376 9.59 -17.49 6.71
N ASP A 377 8.79 -17.35 5.66
CA ASP A 377 8.39 -18.41 4.76
C ASP A 377 8.29 -17.92 3.30
N SER A 378 7.91 -18.78 2.38
CA SER A 378 7.80 -18.46 0.95
C SER A 378 6.67 -17.49 0.60
N THR A 379 5.86 -17.10 1.56
CA THR A 379 4.74 -16.12 1.40
C THR A 379 5.06 -14.77 2.03
N THR A 380 6.19 -14.66 2.72
CA THR A 380 6.63 -13.41 3.34
C THR A 380 7.07 -12.42 2.24
N PRO A 381 6.53 -11.18 2.21
CA PRO A 381 6.95 -10.19 1.23
C PRO A 381 8.41 -9.77 1.43
N THR A 382 9.13 -9.57 0.32
CA THR A 382 10.56 -9.27 0.28
C THR A 382 10.86 -8.03 -0.55
N TYR A 383 10.12 -6.95 -0.33
CA TYR A 383 10.23 -5.72 -1.11
C TYR A 383 11.64 -5.16 -1.11
N THR A 384 12.27 -5.15 -2.28
CA THR A 384 13.63 -4.63 -2.45
C THR A 384 13.83 -3.93 -3.80
N ASP A 385 14.81 -3.03 -3.83
CA ASP A 385 15.27 -2.33 -5.02
C ASP A 385 14.16 -1.52 -5.73
N ILE A 386 13.63 -0.55 -5.00
CA ILE A 386 12.54 0.33 -5.44
C ILE A 386 13.11 1.70 -5.76
N LEU A 387 12.92 2.18 -6.99
CA LEU A 387 13.37 3.48 -7.47
C LEU A 387 12.18 4.40 -7.78
N LEU A 388 12.15 5.56 -7.17
CA LEU A 388 11.36 6.71 -7.59
C LEU A 388 12.32 7.76 -8.16
N GLN A 389 12.13 8.14 -9.43
CA GLN A 389 13.00 9.14 -10.07
C GLN A 389 12.19 10.19 -10.82
N ASN A 390 12.54 11.47 -10.65
CA ASN A 390 11.82 12.60 -11.27
C ASN A 390 10.32 12.59 -10.94
N VAL A 391 9.94 12.38 -9.69
CA VAL A 391 8.57 12.37 -9.21
C VAL A 391 8.24 13.70 -8.54
N LYS A 392 7.15 14.33 -8.93
CA LYS A 392 6.72 15.60 -8.32
C LYS A 392 5.22 15.68 -8.08
N THR A 393 4.84 16.35 -7.00
CA THR A 393 3.46 16.81 -6.77
C THR A 393 3.36 18.28 -7.21
N THR A 394 2.24 18.66 -7.83
CA THR A 394 2.00 20.05 -8.27
C THR A 394 1.24 20.87 -7.22
N ASP A 395 0.65 20.21 -6.25
CA ASP A 395 -0.13 20.75 -5.13
C ASP A 395 0.18 19.98 -3.84
N VAL A 396 -0.49 20.36 -2.75
CA VAL A 396 -0.29 19.75 -1.44
C VAL A 396 -1.21 18.54 -1.30
N CYS A 397 -0.62 17.35 -1.22
CA CYS A 397 -1.33 16.11 -1.02
C CYS A 397 -2.02 16.03 0.37
N GLU A 398 -3.21 15.42 0.45
CA GLU A 398 -4.00 15.37 1.69
C GLU A 398 -3.43 14.42 2.75
N GLY A 399 -2.77 13.36 2.34
CA GLY A 399 -2.25 12.29 3.22
C GLY A 399 -0.82 12.50 3.65
N ASN A 400 -0.14 11.40 3.87
CA ASN A 400 1.30 11.37 4.18
C ASN A 400 2.11 11.63 2.92
N ALA A 401 3.20 12.39 3.07
CA ALA A 401 4.18 12.54 1.99
C ALA A 401 4.79 11.19 1.61
N ILE A 402 5.18 10.42 2.62
CA ILE A 402 5.75 9.07 2.49
C ILE A 402 5.17 8.20 3.61
N PHE A 403 4.66 7.01 3.24
CA PHE A 403 4.11 6.05 4.17
C PHE A 403 4.63 4.65 3.82
N LEU A 404 5.66 4.17 4.54
CA LEU A 404 6.27 2.88 4.29
C LEU A 404 6.19 2.01 5.55
N ILE A 405 5.43 0.92 5.49
CA ILE A 405 5.31 -0.05 6.56
C ILE A 405 5.73 -1.42 6.04
N GLY A 406 6.98 -1.78 6.32
CA GLY A 406 7.50 -3.13 6.17
C GLY A 406 7.05 -4.05 7.28
N ARG A 407 7.52 -5.28 7.26
CA ARG A 407 7.29 -6.25 8.33
C ARG A 407 8.53 -6.38 9.19
N PRO A 408 8.41 -6.62 10.51
CA PRO A 408 9.57 -6.75 11.40
C PRO A 408 10.45 -7.96 11.04
N GLU A 409 9.86 -9.02 10.48
CA GLU A 409 10.58 -10.21 10.00
C GLU A 409 11.19 -10.04 8.60
N SER A 410 10.71 -9.04 7.82
CA SER A 410 11.19 -8.78 6.46
C SER A 410 11.04 -7.30 6.15
N HIS A 411 12.07 -6.52 6.40
CA HIS A 411 12.08 -5.09 6.12
C HIS A 411 11.97 -4.82 4.61
N ILE A 412 11.35 -3.70 4.26
CA ILE A 412 11.47 -3.10 2.92
C ILE A 412 12.92 -2.66 2.76
N LYS A 413 13.55 -2.93 1.60
CA LYS A 413 14.98 -2.65 1.39
C LYS A 413 15.23 -1.79 0.18
N ASN A 414 16.30 -0.97 0.25
CA ASN A 414 16.84 -0.24 -0.90
C ASN A 414 15.79 0.60 -1.64
N VAL A 415 15.13 1.50 -0.93
CA VAL A 415 14.19 2.46 -1.53
C VAL A 415 14.94 3.74 -1.87
N THR A 416 15.06 4.08 -3.14
CA THR A 416 15.75 5.28 -3.60
C THR A 416 14.77 6.31 -4.15
N LEU A 417 14.84 7.52 -3.59
CA LEU A 417 14.14 8.72 -4.08
C LEU A 417 15.16 9.64 -4.72
N ASP A 418 15.14 9.73 -6.06
CA ASP A 418 16.09 10.48 -6.87
C ASP A 418 15.38 11.63 -7.58
N ASN A 419 15.68 12.87 -7.23
CA ASN A 419 14.98 14.05 -7.72
C ASN A 419 13.45 13.97 -7.48
N VAL A 420 13.04 13.63 -6.23
CA VAL A 420 11.63 13.48 -5.82
C VAL A 420 11.20 14.69 -5.03
N GLN A 421 10.16 15.39 -5.49
CA GLN A 421 9.63 16.59 -4.86
C GLN A 421 8.17 16.38 -4.45
N ILE A 422 7.93 16.14 -3.17
CA ILE A 422 6.60 15.87 -2.62
C ILE A 422 6.22 16.95 -1.60
N SER A 423 5.03 17.52 -1.77
CA SER A 423 4.39 18.38 -0.80
C SER A 423 3.10 17.73 -0.29
N ALA A 424 2.93 17.62 1.05
CA ALA A 424 1.77 16.97 1.63
C ALA A 424 1.32 17.65 2.95
N LYS A 425 0.09 17.36 3.41
CA LYS A 425 -0.38 17.85 4.72
C LYS A 425 0.30 17.11 5.86
N LYS A 426 0.54 15.80 5.72
CA LYS A 426 1.21 14.98 6.72
C LYS A 426 2.60 14.60 6.25
N GLY A 427 3.49 14.33 7.19
CA GLY A 427 4.89 14.05 6.90
C GLY A 427 5.18 12.60 6.53
N ILE A 428 6.33 12.11 7.02
CA ILE A 428 6.92 10.81 6.74
C ILE A 428 6.64 9.85 7.90
N ASP A 429 6.04 8.69 7.63
CA ASP A 429 5.89 7.58 8.58
C ASP A 429 6.52 6.34 7.98
N ILE A 430 7.64 5.88 8.54
CA ILE A 430 8.33 4.67 8.08
C ILE A 430 8.58 3.71 9.24
N ARG A 431 8.43 2.41 8.98
CA ARG A 431 8.66 1.32 9.92
C ARG A 431 9.21 0.12 9.18
N PHE A 432 10.25 -0.49 9.73
CA PHE A 432 10.87 -1.68 9.16
C PHE A 432 11.33 -1.47 7.71
N VAL A 433 12.16 -0.44 7.52
CA VAL A 433 12.71 -0.05 6.21
C VAL A 433 14.23 0.07 6.33
N ASP A 434 14.95 -0.71 5.54
CA ASP A 434 16.41 -0.64 5.47
C ASP A 434 16.84 0.11 4.21
N ASN A 435 17.67 1.14 4.38
CA ASN A 435 18.27 1.90 3.30
C ASN A 435 17.24 2.67 2.44
N LEU A 436 16.49 3.59 3.10
CA LEU A 436 15.74 4.64 2.39
C LEU A 436 16.70 5.77 2.03
N VAL A 437 16.93 6.01 0.74
CA VAL A 437 17.91 6.98 0.24
C VAL A 437 17.21 8.14 -0.44
N PHE A 438 17.51 9.37 -0.02
CA PHE A 438 17.17 10.59 -0.74
C PHE A 438 18.43 11.12 -1.43
N LYS A 439 18.35 11.40 -2.74
CA LYS A 439 19.49 11.94 -3.48
C LYS A 439 19.07 12.92 -4.56
N ASN A 440 20.06 13.63 -5.08
CA ASN A 440 19.91 14.70 -6.06
C ASN A 440 18.84 15.70 -5.60
N ASN A 441 18.22 16.50 -6.17
CA ASN A 441 17.30 17.56 -5.75
C ASN A 441 16.00 17.05 -5.03
N SER A 442 16.04 15.91 -4.37
CA SER A 442 14.87 15.43 -3.61
C SER A 442 14.50 16.41 -2.50
N LYS A 443 13.21 16.65 -2.33
CA LYS A 443 12.69 17.56 -1.31
C LYS A 443 11.30 17.15 -0.85
N ILE A 444 11.14 16.94 0.43
CA ILE A 444 9.87 16.59 1.05
C ILE A 444 9.41 17.76 1.92
N THR A 445 8.18 18.23 1.72
CA THR A 445 7.59 19.30 2.52
C THR A 445 6.29 18.86 3.17
N CYS A 446 6.04 19.36 4.40
CA CYS A 446 4.88 19.00 5.18
C CYS A 446 4.22 20.24 5.81
N GLN A 447 2.91 20.38 5.64
CA GLN A 447 2.15 21.51 6.21
C GLN A 447 1.87 21.36 7.72
N SER A 448 1.86 20.15 8.28
CA SER A 448 1.55 19.93 9.71
C SER A 448 2.66 20.39 10.66
N GLY A 449 3.78 20.87 10.16
CA GLY A 449 4.93 21.33 10.94
C GLY A 449 5.78 20.20 11.51
N LYS A 450 5.31 18.95 11.48
CA LYS A 450 6.06 17.75 11.90
C LYS A 450 6.34 16.88 10.68
N LEU A 451 7.53 17.06 10.09
CA LEU A 451 7.89 16.32 8.87
C LEU A 451 8.07 14.82 9.15
N TRP A 452 8.79 14.45 10.19
CA TRP A 452 8.92 13.06 10.63
C TRP A 452 7.82 12.72 11.64
N ILE A 453 6.79 11.98 11.19
CA ILE A 453 5.75 11.43 12.06
C ILE A 453 6.35 10.29 12.86
N ARG A 454 7.10 9.41 12.16
CA ARG A 454 7.77 8.24 12.72
C ARG A 454 8.90 7.76 11.83
N GLN A 455 9.98 7.32 12.48
CA GLN A 455 11.00 6.44 11.93
C GLN A 455 11.25 5.35 12.98
N TYR A 456 10.85 4.13 12.69
CA TYR A 456 10.98 3.03 13.64
C TYR A 456 11.67 1.83 12.97
N ASP A 457 12.74 1.34 13.60
CA ASP A 457 13.53 0.21 13.11
C ASP A 457 13.85 0.35 11.61
N SER A 458 14.38 1.52 11.24
CA SER A 458 14.54 1.92 9.85
C SER A 458 15.80 2.77 9.70
N THR A 459 16.48 2.63 8.55
CA THR A 459 17.65 3.43 8.19
C THR A 459 17.37 4.37 7.02
N VAL A 460 17.85 5.59 7.14
CA VAL A 460 17.67 6.66 6.14
C VAL A 460 19.03 7.28 5.82
N ASP A 461 19.32 7.47 4.54
CA ASP A 461 20.45 8.22 4.02
C ASP A 461 19.93 9.42 3.23
N ASP A 462 20.02 10.63 3.80
CA ASP A 462 19.57 11.87 3.17
C ASP A 462 20.76 12.61 2.59
N GLN A 463 21.16 12.24 1.38
CA GLN A 463 22.34 12.76 0.70
C GLN A 463 22.18 14.20 0.18
N CYS A 464 20.96 14.78 0.22
CA CYS A 464 20.68 16.08 -0.37
C CYS A 464 19.89 17.04 0.53
N ASP A 465 19.73 16.70 1.83
CA ASP A 465 18.89 17.45 2.78
C ASP A 465 17.43 17.57 2.32
N ALA A 466 16.91 16.47 1.77
CA ALA A 466 15.54 16.39 1.21
C ALA A 466 14.46 16.75 2.23
N THR A 467 14.73 16.52 3.50
CA THR A 467 13.78 16.73 4.59
C THR A 467 13.93 18.10 5.25
N GLY A 468 14.94 18.91 4.86
CA GLY A 468 15.20 20.23 5.46
C GLY A 468 15.54 20.14 6.95
N ALA A 469 15.80 18.95 7.44
CA ALA A 469 16.27 18.70 8.79
C ALA A 469 17.77 18.45 8.69
N GLY A 470 18.59 19.43 8.97
CA GLY A 470 20.03 19.25 9.13
C GLY A 470 20.39 18.20 10.20
N THR A 471 19.39 17.62 10.83
CA THR A 471 19.39 16.38 11.61
C THR A 471 17.99 15.78 11.55
N ASN A 472 17.86 14.54 11.17
CA ASN A 472 16.65 13.76 11.33
C ASN A 472 16.11 13.91 12.78
N PRO A 473 14.89 14.47 13.00
CA PRO A 473 14.38 14.64 14.38
C PRO A 473 14.13 13.34 15.11
N ASN A 474 14.28 12.21 14.42
CA ASN A 474 14.25 10.89 15.03
C ASN A 474 15.31 9.98 14.36
N PRO A 475 16.63 10.34 14.46
CA PRO A 475 17.67 9.43 14.00
C PRO A 475 17.44 8.09 14.69
N THR A 476 17.81 7.00 14.05
CA THR A 476 18.03 5.74 14.77
C THR A 476 18.93 6.10 15.93
N PRO A 477 18.50 6.01 17.21
CA PRO A 477 19.28 6.55 18.31
C PRO A 477 20.67 5.95 18.25
N ASN A 478 21.69 6.81 18.25
CA ASN A 478 23.07 6.36 18.39
C ASN A 478 23.17 5.51 19.66
N PRO A 479 23.92 4.42 19.68
CA PRO A 479 24.14 3.66 20.90
C PRO A 479 24.63 4.56 22.04
N GLY A 480 23.79 4.74 23.08
CA GLY A 480 24.07 5.63 24.21
C GLY A 480 23.28 6.96 24.22
N GLU A 481 22.44 7.25 23.21
CA GLU A 481 21.57 8.43 23.23
C GLU A 481 20.39 8.23 24.19
N THR A 482 20.12 9.27 25.00
CA THR A 482 19.06 9.25 26.01
C THR A 482 17.85 10.05 25.53
N THR A 483 16.66 9.47 25.59
CA THR A 483 15.39 10.15 25.31
C THR A 483 14.67 10.45 26.62
N GLU A 484 14.21 11.68 26.83
CA GLU A 484 13.37 11.99 27.99
C GLU A 484 12.07 11.18 27.96
N VAL A 485 11.73 10.60 29.10
CA VAL A 485 10.50 9.81 29.27
C VAL A 485 9.75 10.25 30.52
N SER A 486 8.42 10.11 30.46
CA SER A 486 7.52 10.35 31.57
C SER A 486 6.49 9.23 31.69
N TYR A 487 6.41 8.60 32.84
CA TYR A 487 5.50 7.50 33.14
C TYR A 487 4.49 7.92 34.19
N ILE A 488 3.21 7.91 33.87
CA ILE A 488 2.11 8.21 34.80
C ILE A 488 1.60 6.89 35.35
N LEU A 489 1.55 6.78 36.67
CA LEU A 489 1.04 5.63 37.43
C LEU A 489 -0.20 6.08 38.20
N ASP A 490 -1.35 5.88 37.62
CA ASP A 490 -2.68 6.21 38.16
C ASP A 490 -3.71 5.14 37.84
N ALA A 491 -4.95 5.33 38.23
CA ALA A 491 -6.01 4.37 37.98
C ALA A 491 -6.36 4.22 36.49
N SER A 492 -6.11 5.24 35.66
CA SER A 492 -6.42 5.23 34.23
C SER A 492 -5.37 4.47 33.41
N THR A 493 -4.13 4.40 33.92
CA THR A 493 -3.01 3.69 33.28
C THR A 493 -2.82 2.26 33.84
N SER A 494 -3.55 1.91 34.91
CA SER A 494 -3.50 0.56 35.50
C SER A 494 -4.20 -0.47 34.61
N THR A 495 -3.51 -1.57 34.36
CA THR A 495 -4.07 -2.77 33.69
C THR A 495 -4.59 -3.80 34.69
N SER A 496 -4.34 -3.59 35.99
CA SER A 496 -4.81 -4.44 37.07
C SER A 496 -6.19 -3.99 37.60
N SER A 497 -7.02 -4.91 38.06
CA SER A 497 -8.30 -4.55 38.70
C SER A 497 -8.06 -3.83 40.03
N SER A 498 -9.04 -3.02 40.48
CA SER A 498 -8.96 -2.28 41.74
C SER A 498 -8.81 -3.16 42.99
N THR A 499 -9.03 -4.46 42.89
CA THR A 499 -8.92 -5.46 43.94
C THR A 499 -7.82 -6.49 43.69
N ALA A 500 -7.01 -6.28 42.63
CA ALA A 500 -5.93 -7.21 42.31
C ALA A 500 -4.85 -7.20 43.40
N PRO A 501 -4.29 -8.36 43.76
CA PRO A 501 -3.13 -8.41 44.62
C PRO A 501 -1.87 -7.82 43.95
N SER A 502 -0.84 -7.52 44.71
CA SER A 502 0.48 -7.17 44.15
C SER A 502 1.03 -8.32 43.27
N PRO A 503 1.70 -8.04 42.13
CA PRO A 503 2.01 -6.71 41.61
C PRO A 503 0.86 -6.03 40.86
N TRP A 504 0.82 -4.69 40.91
CA TRP A 504 -0.02 -3.86 40.05
C TRP A 504 0.73 -3.50 38.79
N THR A 505 0.10 -3.71 37.63
CA THR A 505 0.71 -3.45 36.32
C THR A 505 0.05 -2.25 35.64
N PHE A 506 0.81 -1.54 34.79
CA PHE A 506 0.40 -0.34 34.09
C PHE A 506 0.66 -0.50 32.59
N ASN A 507 -0.12 0.18 31.78
CA ASN A 507 -0.02 0.13 30.30
C ASN A 507 1.32 0.69 29.74
N ASN A 508 2.13 1.32 30.59
CA ASN A 508 3.45 1.85 30.26
C ASN A 508 4.61 0.90 30.62
N GLY A 509 4.31 -0.33 31.02
CA GLY A 509 5.28 -1.36 31.36
C GLY A 509 5.87 -1.28 32.77
N CYS A 510 5.45 -0.31 33.60
CA CYS A 510 5.79 -0.30 35.02
C CYS A 510 4.91 -1.27 35.81
N SER A 511 5.40 -1.73 36.97
CA SER A 511 4.57 -2.40 37.97
C SER A 511 4.88 -1.91 39.37
N ILE A 512 3.91 -2.00 40.28
CA ILE A 512 4.08 -1.66 41.71
C ILE A 512 3.84 -2.91 42.54
N GLU A 513 4.81 -3.21 43.43
CA GLU A 513 4.73 -4.31 44.38
C GLU A 513 4.73 -3.77 45.80
N SER A 514 4.14 -4.50 46.76
CA SER A 514 4.19 -4.20 48.17
C SER A 514 4.31 -5.45 49.01
N SER A 515 4.96 -5.33 50.19
CA SER A 515 5.15 -6.41 51.17
C SER A 515 3.86 -6.74 51.92
N LYS A 516 2.84 -5.86 51.92
CA LYS A 516 1.57 -6.02 52.63
C LYS A 516 0.40 -5.56 51.75
N GLY A 517 -0.33 -6.51 51.20
CA GLY A 517 -1.53 -6.22 50.44
C GLY A 517 -1.26 -5.63 49.07
N TYR A 518 -2.16 -4.80 48.61
CA TYR A 518 -2.19 -4.23 47.28
C TYR A 518 -2.72 -2.78 47.31
N ALA A 519 -2.40 -2.00 46.32
CA ALA A 519 -2.98 -0.68 46.14
C ALA A 519 -4.36 -0.79 45.44
N THR A 520 -5.30 0.09 45.82
CA THR A 520 -6.64 0.12 45.19
C THR A 520 -6.86 1.43 44.43
N ALA A 521 -7.38 1.35 43.22
CA ALA A 521 -7.73 2.52 42.40
C ALA A 521 -9.04 3.19 42.89
N LYS A 522 -9.05 4.53 42.99
CA LYS A 522 -10.25 5.33 43.22
C LYS A 522 -10.04 6.76 42.72
N SER A 523 -10.98 7.29 41.94
CA SER A 523 -10.98 8.69 41.48
C SER A 523 -9.66 9.11 40.79
N ASN A 524 -9.17 8.32 39.83
CA ASN A 524 -7.90 8.47 39.12
C ASN A 524 -6.64 8.45 40.00
N THR A 525 -6.78 8.16 41.32
CA THR A 525 -5.67 7.96 42.23
C THR A 525 -5.54 6.50 42.64
N ILE A 526 -4.34 6.10 43.05
CA ILE A 526 -4.09 4.80 43.66
C ILE A 526 -3.91 5.01 45.17
N LYS A 527 -4.52 4.12 45.96
CA LYS A 527 -4.41 4.16 47.43
C LYS A 527 -3.21 3.35 47.88
N TYR A 528 -2.37 3.97 48.69
CA TYR A 528 -1.16 3.37 49.25
C TYR A 528 -1.27 3.30 50.78
N SER A 529 -1.04 2.13 51.34
CA SER A 529 -1.09 1.91 52.77
C SER A 529 0.06 2.61 53.51
N LYS A 530 -0.25 3.30 54.62
CA LYS A 530 0.77 3.98 55.46
C LYS A 530 1.75 3.00 56.03
N GLY A 531 3.04 3.41 56.14
CA GLY A 531 4.10 2.60 56.72
C GLY A 531 4.48 1.35 55.95
N VAL A 532 3.95 1.19 54.73
CA VAL A 532 4.28 0.07 53.86
C VAL A 532 5.18 0.57 52.76
N GLN A 533 6.27 -0.12 52.52
CA GLN A 533 7.16 0.18 51.41
C GLN A 533 6.53 -0.39 50.11
N PHE A 534 6.49 0.43 49.07
CA PHE A 534 6.10 0.09 47.73
C PHE A 534 7.32 0.11 46.80
N THR A 535 7.38 -0.86 45.91
CA THR A 535 8.44 -1.03 44.94
C THR A 535 7.88 -0.83 43.54
N ILE A 536 8.39 0.14 42.80
CA ILE A 536 8.08 0.36 41.41
C ILE A 536 9.14 -0.35 40.57
N ASN A 537 8.78 -1.36 39.81
CA ASN A 537 9.61 -1.99 38.82
C ASN A 537 9.51 -1.19 37.51
N LEU A 538 10.65 -0.77 36.98
CA LEU A 538 10.78 0.03 35.77
C LEU A 538 11.00 -0.87 34.56
N PRO A 539 10.54 -0.48 33.36
CA PRO A 539 10.91 -1.15 32.12
C PRO A 539 12.43 -1.13 31.90
N GLU A 540 12.93 -2.06 31.11
CA GLU A 540 14.36 -2.12 30.77
C GLU A 540 14.85 -0.83 30.09
N ASN A 541 16.11 -0.47 30.39
CA ASN A 541 16.79 0.70 29.82
C ASN A 541 16.19 2.07 30.18
N ILE A 542 15.43 2.14 31.27
CA ILE A 542 14.91 3.39 31.83
C ILE A 542 15.71 3.79 33.06
N THR A 543 16.13 5.06 33.10
CA THR A 543 16.76 5.69 34.26
C THR A 543 15.88 6.85 34.71
N ILE A 544 15.31 6.78 35.91
CA ILE A 544 14.49 7.82 36.52
C ILE A 544 15.35 8.84 37.23
N THR A 545 15.09 10.12 36.98
CA THR A 545 15.80 11.26 37.56
C THR A 545 14.97 12.06 38.57
N SER A 546 13.62 12.05 38.41
CA SER A 546 12.68 12.64 39.36
C SER A 546 11.33 11.92 39.43
N ALA A 547 10.62 12.10 40.54
CA ALA A 547 9.29 11.57 40.75
C ALA A 547 8.35 12.66 41.29
N ILE A 548 7.16 12.78 40.67
CA ILE A 548 6.11 13.67 41.15
C ILE A 548 5.07 12.83 41.87
N PHE A 549 4.80 13.17 43.13
CA PHE A 549 3.68 12.65 43.90
C PHE A 549 2.61 13.72 43.99
N ALA A 550 1.41 13.42 43.51
CA ALA A 550 0.26 14.36 43.47
C ALA A 550 -0.97 13.72 44.10
N GLY A 551 -1.60 14.34 45.09
CA GLY A 551 -2.79 13.78 45.72
C GLY A 551 -3.13 14.30 47.10
N TYR A 552 -3.66 13.42 47.95
CA TYR A 552 -4.21 13.74 49.27
C TYR A 552 -4.15 12.53 50.21
N ALA A 553 -4.36 12.79 51.53
CA ALA A 553 -4.55 11.71 52.51
C ALA A 553 -5.95 11.12 52.39
N ASN A 554 -6.08 9.80 52.28
CA ASN A 554 -7.36 9.11 52.09
C ASN A 554 -8.11 8.86 53.40
N GLU A 555 -7.83 9.64 54.46
CA GLU A 555 -8.49 9.60 55.75
C GLU A 555 -8.95 11.02 56.13
N ASP A 556 -10.11 11.12 56.77
CA ASP A 556 -10.68 12.39 57.20
C ASP A 556 -9.91 12.93 58.40
N ASN A 557 -9.68 14.24 58.41
CA ASN A 557 -9.00 14.96 59.49
C ASN A 557 -7.55 14.48 59.79
N LYS A 558 -6.91 13.77 58.83
CA LYS A 558 -5.54 13.32 58.95
C LYS A 558 -4.75 13.70 57.70
N THR A 559 -3.48 13.98 57.88
CA THR A 559 -2.54 14.23 56.77
C THR A 559 -1.68 13.00 56.51
N CYS A 560 -1.23 12.82 55.24
CA CYS A 560 -0.16 11.91 54.93
C CYS A 560 1.06 12.66 54.41
N TYR A 561 2.22 12.05 54.46
CA TYR A 561 3.45 12.58 53.89
C TYR A 561 4.28 11.46 53.25
N LEU A 562 5.18 11.83 52.35
CA LEU A 562 6.12 10.89 51.79
C LEU A 562 7.26 10.69 52.82
N GLY A 563 7.29 9.55 53.46
CA GLY A 563 8.29 9.26 54.51
C GLY A 563 9.64 8.80 53.99
N GLU A 564 9.64 8.14 52.80
CA GLU A 564 10.85 7.65 52.14
C GLU A 564 10.68 7.65 50.63
N LEU A 565 11.75 7.94 49.90
CA LEU A 565 11.88 7.75 48.48
C LEU A 565 13.30 7.25 48.17
N ASN A 566 13.43 6.07 47.61
CA ASN A 566 14.66 5.43 47.19
C ASN A 566 15.77 5.44 48.28
N GLY A 567 15.40 5.11 49.52
CA GLY A 567 16.31 5.09 50.66
C GLY A 567 16.50 6.44 51.35
N ALA A 568 16.12 7.56 50.74
CA ALA A 568 16.13 8.87 51.40
C ALA A 568 14.88 9.02 52.29
N THR A 569 15.09 9.27 53.62
CA THR A 569 14.02 9.50 54.60
C THR A 569 13.68 10.97 54.73
N PHE A 570 12.38 11.28 54.89
CA PHE A 570 11.88 12.65 55.04
C PHE A 570 11.17 12.87 56.38
N ALA A 571 11.36 14.07 56.93
CA ALA A 571 10.65 14.50 58.14
C ALA A 571 9.14 14.59 57.93
N SER A 572 8.36 14.45 59.02
CA SER A 572 6.88 14.42 58.97
C SER A 572 6.20 15.72 58.51
N ASP A 573 6.92 16.82 58.46
CA ASP A 573 6.52 18.12 58.00
C ASP A 573 6.94 18.41 56.54
N LYS A 574 7.66 17.48 55.90
CA LYS A 574 8.12 17.57 54.52
C LYS A 574 7.22 16.75 53.61
N TYR A 575 6.87 17.27 52.43
CA TYR A 575 6.00 16.61 51.43
C TYR A 575 4.66 16.15 52.04
N VAL A 576 3.95 17.05 52.72
CA VAL A 576 2.72 16.79 53.44
C VAL A 576 1.51 17.03 52.54
N PHE A 577 0.62 16.06 52.46
CA PHE A 577 -0.63 16.09 51.69
C PHE A 577 -1.82 16.27 52.61
N PRO A 578 -2.82 17.14 52.24
CA PRO A 578 -3.97 17.44 53.08
C PRO A 578 -4.92 16.26 53.25
N SER A 579 -5.80 16.33 54.25
CA SER A 579 -6.80 15.29 54.52
C SER A 579 -7.89 15.22 53.46
N ARG A 580 -8.56 14.08 53.31
CA ARG A 580 -9.70 13.88 52.42
C ARG A 580 -10.85 14.84 52.70
N SER A 581 -11.01 15.28 53.96
CA SER A 581 -12.03 16.27 54.33
C SER A 581 -11.77 17.67 53.77
N THR A 582 -10.53 17.99 53.41
CA THR A 582 -10.12 19.29 52.86
C THR A 582 -9.77 19.23 51.37
N GLN A 583 -9.38 18.09 50.86
CA GLN A 583 -8.98 17.92 49.47
C GLN A 583 -9.25 16.48 49.00
N THR A 584 -9.82 16.33 47.81
CA THR A 584 -10.13 15.03 47.18
C THR A 584 -9.59 14.92 45.74
N ASP A 585 -8.65 15.80 45.39
CA ASP A 585 -8.05 15.85 44.05
C ASP A 585 -6.50 15.83 44.14
N THR A 586 -5.84 15.97 42.99
CA THR A 586 -4.37 15.92 42.86
C THR A 586 -3.75 17.31 42.77
N SER A 587 -4.38 18.37 43.36
CA SER A 587 -3.86 19.75 43.30
C SER A 587 -2.60 19.94 44.15
N THR A 588 -2.48 19.26 45.28
CA THR A 588 -1.22 19.22 46.04
C THR A 588 -0.25 18.24 45.43
N LYS A 589 0.91 18.71 44.99
CA LYS A 589 1.93 17.90 44.32
C LYS A 589 3.35 18.33 44.71
N PHE A 590 4.25 17.37 44.73
CA PHE A 590 5.69 17.59 44.98
C PHE A 590 6.48 16.90 43.84
N ASP A 591 7.32 17.68 43.13
CA ASP A 591 8.29 17.18 42.14
C ASP A 591 9.62 17.03 42.86
N ILE A 592 10.07 15.79 43.01
CA ILE A 592 11.24 15.43 43.85
C ILE A 592 12.32 14.89 42.91
N THR A 593 13.41 15.63 42.78
CA THR A 593 14.62 15.17 42.09
C THR A 593 15.34 14.13 42.95
N LEU A 594 15.74 13.03 42.30
CA LEU A 594 16.51 11.97 42.97
C LEU A 594 17.98 12.36 43.02
N ASP A 595 18.59 12.27 44.21
CA ASP A 595 20.01 12.54 44.39
C ASP A 595 20.92 11.61 43.55
N THR A 596 20.44 10.39 43.31
CA THR A 596 21.06 9.43 42.41
C THR A 596 19.98 8.91 41.44
N PRO A 597 20.16 9.03 40.10
CA PRO A 597 19.26 8.43 39.12
C PRO A 597 19.12 6.92 39.30
N VAL A 598 17.90 6.39 39.09
CA VAL A 598 17.55 4.99 39.42
C VAL A 598 17.18 4.23 38.15
N THR A 599 17.72 3.02 37.99
CA THR A 599 17.36 2.04 36.99
C THR A 599 16.78 0.79 37.65
N GLY A 600 15.84 0.13 36.98
CA GLY A 600 15.25 -1.13 37.42
C GLY A 600 14.20 -0.99 38.51
N VAL A 601 14.52 -0.44 39.68
CA VAL A 601 13.62 -0.42 40.84
C VAL A 601 13.69 0.92 41.58
N LEU A 602 12.50 1.51 41.85
CA LEU A 602 12.35 2.70 42.70
C LEU A 602 11.43 2.35 43.87
N THR A 603 11.83 2.69 45.10
CA THR A 603 11.05 2.44 46.32
C THR A 603 10.48 3.72 46.91
N PHE A 604 9.32 3.64 47.57
CA PHE A 604 8.73 4.75 48.36
C PHE A 604 7.86 4.24 49.48
N THR A 605 7.70 5.04 50.53
CA THR A 605 6.92 4.69 51.72
C THR A 605 6.07 5.87 52.18
N PRO A 606 4.73 5.82 52.08
CA PRO A 606 3.83 6.81 52.64
C PRO A 606 3.70 6.64 54.14
N GLN A 607 3.61 7.75 54.88
CA GLN A 607 3.47 7.80 56.33
C GLN A 607 2.31 8.70 56.79
N GLY A 608 2.00 8.71 58.06
CA GLY A 608 0.88 9.45 58.64
C GLY A 608 -0.45 8.76 58.42
N ALA A 609 -1.15 9.09 57.38
CA ALA A 609 -2.38 8.45 56.96
C ALA A 609 -2.20 7.64 55.65
N GLN A 610 -3.22 6.91 55.25
CA GLN A 610 -3.25 6.26 53.91
C GLN A 610 -3.20 7.32 52.80
N ALA A 611 -2.36 7.14 51.84
CA ALA A 611 -2.20 8.05 50.71
C ALA A 611 -3.11 7.71 49.54
N ALA A 612 -3.61 8.73 48.81
CA ALA A 612 -4.30 8.62 47.53
C ALA A 612 -3.53 9.49 46.51
N TRP A 613 -2.65 8.87 45.75
CA TRP A 613 -1.71 9.58 44.87
C TRP A 613 -1.79 9.12 43.44
N VAL A 614 -1.42 10.05 42.55
CA VAL A 614 -0.91 9.81 41.19
C VAL A 614 0.61 9.98 41.28
N ILE A 615 1.37 9.05 40.74
CA ILE A 615 2.82 9.13 40.68
C ILE A 615 3.27 9.32 39.25
N THR A 616 4.04 10.36 38.95
CA THR A 616 4.64 10.57 37.63
C THR A 616 6.15 10.44 37.75
N LEU A 617 6.72 9.49 37.03
CA LEU A 617 8.17 9.27 36.99
C LEU A 617 8.72 9.99 35.75
N LYS A 618 9.78 10.79 35.93
CA LYS A 618 10.51 11.46 34.85
C LYS A 618 11.93 10.91 34.78
N GLY A 619 12.43 10.71 33.59
CA GLY A 619 13.77 10.20 33.40
C GLY A 619 14.17 10.13 31.95
N VAL A 620 15.13 9.28 31.68
CA VAL A 620 15.66 9.05 30.32
C VAL A 620 15.62 7.57 30.00
N LYS A 621 15.26 7.28 28.74
CA LYS A 621 15.40 5.96 28.15
C LYS A 621 16.75 5.90 27.44
N VAL A 622 17.59 4.95 27.82
CA VAL A 622 18.82 4.65 27.09
C VAL A 622 18.47 3.68 25.98
N THR A 623 18.65 4.06 24.75
CA THR A 623 18.49 3.13 23.64
C THR A 623 19.68 2.20 23.61
N SER A 624 19.46 0.94 24.00
CA SER A 624 20.48 -0.09 23.80
C SER A 624 20.64 -0.31 22.29
N SER A 625 21.88 -0.21 21.80
CA SER A 625 22.20 -0.82 20.51
C SER A 625 21.76 -2.27 20.57
N GLY A 626 21.01 -2.74 19.56
CA GLY A 626 20.46 -4.10 19.49
C GLY A 626 21.48 -5.25 19.45
N ILE A 627 22.53 -5.15 20.25
CA ILE A 627 23.49 -6.22 20.57
C ILE A 627 23.41 -6.46 22.08
N ASN A 628 22.22 -6.73 22.60
CA ASN A 628 22.06 -7.41 23.86
C ASN A 628 21.81 -8.89 23.55
N ASN A 629 22.80 -9.71 23.95
CA ASN A 629 22.81 -11.16 23.89
C ASN A 629 22.95 -11.79 22.50
N VAL A 630 24.12 -11.64 21.91
CA VAL A 630 24.71 -12.86 21.32
C VAL A 630 25.01 -13.78 22.50
N VAL A 631 24.06 -14.60 22.88
CA VAL A 631 24.35 -15.81 23.63
C VAL A 631 25.19 -16.66 22.71
N LEU A 632 26.50 -16.53 22.83
CA LEU A 632 27.45 -17.44 22.22
C LEU A 632 27.29 -18.80 22.90
N THR A 633 26.33 -19.60 22.45
CA THR A 633 26.14 -21.00 22.84
C THR A 633 27.16 -21.93 22.19
N ALA A 634 28.23 -21.39 21.60
CA ALA A 634 29.38 -22.18 21.21
C ALA A 634 30.66 -21.42 21.61
N LYS A 635 31.43 -21.95 22.56
CA LYS A 635 32.83 -21.64 22.74
C LYS A 635 33.60 -22.04 21.47
N VAL A 636 33.58 -21.22 20.44
CA VAL A 636 34.55 -21.34 19.36
C VAL A 636 35.73 -20.52 19.80
N ASN A 637 36.71 -21.17 20.45
CA ASN A 637 38.04 -20.61 20.62
C ASN A 637 38.68 -20.53 19.22
N ASN A 638 38.34 -19.45 18.47
CA ASN A 638 39.07 -19.12 17.27
C ASN A 638 39.91 -17.87 17.50
N ASN A 639 41.17 -17.93 17.18
CA ASN A 639 42.10 -16.82 17.30
C ASN A 639 41.91 -15.80 16.13
N ASN A 640 40.69 -15.47 15.78
CA ASN A 640 40.39 -14.53 14.70
C ASN A 640 40.05 -13.15 15.27
N ILE A 641 40.42 -12.08 14.56
CA ILE A 641 40.01 -10.73 14.86
C ILE A 641 38.83 -10.35 13.98
N TYR A 642 37.78 -9.82 14.60
CA TYR A 642 36.57 -9.31 13.95
C TYR A 642 36.39 -7.82 14.23
N ASP A 643 35.87 -7.05 13.28
CA ASP A 643 35.37 -5.70 13.55
C ASP A 643 33.95 -5.74 14.18
N LEU A 644 33.41 -4.60 14.56
CA LEU A 644 32.10 -4.52 15.22
C LEU A 644 30.93 -4.92 14.31
N SER A 645 31.12 -4.97 12.99
CA SER A 645 30.12 -5.48 12.05
C SER A 645 30.11 -7.00 11.91
N GLY A 646 31.02 -7.69 12.66
CA GLY A 646 31.20 -9.14 12.58
C GLY A 646 32.05 -9.59 11.40
N ARG A 647 32.61 -8.66 10.62
CA ARG A 647 33.51 -9.00 9.51
C ARG A 647 34.86 -9.44 10.06
N MET A 648 35.35 -10.58 9.60
CA MET A 648 36.68 -11.06 9.96
C MET A 648 37.77 -10.17 9.37
N VAL A 649 38.61 -9.59 10.24
CA VAL A 649 39.72 -8.71 9.86
C VAL A 649 41.01 -9.50 9.73
N LYS A 650 41.21 -10.50 10.58
CA LYS A 650 42.38 -11.40 10.52
C LYS A 650 42.04 -12.79 11.00
N LEU A 651 42.48 -13.80 10.24
CA LEU A 651 42.36 -15.23 10.54
C LEU A 651 43.57 -15.70 11.33
N ASN A 652 43.38 -16.54 12.34
CA ASN A 652 44.42 -17.11 13.17
C ASN A 652 45.40 -16.06 13.76
N ALA A 653 44.86 -14.94 14.24
CA ALA A 653 45.61 -13.82 14.75
C ALA A 653 46.25 -14.13 16.11
N LYS A 654 47.39 -13.49 16.37
CA LYS A 654 48.04 -13.47 17.68
C LYS A 654 47.75 -12.13 18.37
N ALA A 655 47.98 -12.06 19.67
CA ALA A 655 47.78 -10.82 20.46
C ALA A 655 48.57 -9.62 19.93
N GLU A 656 49.73 -9.84 19.35
CA GLU A 656 50.59 -8.82 18.71
C GLU A 656 49.96 -8.20 17.46
N ASP A 657 49.07 -8.93 16.76
CA ASP A 657 48.40 -8.44 15.59
C ASP A 657 47.37 -7.33 15.88
N LEU A 658 46.97 -7.18 17.12
CA LEU A 658 46.09 -6.09 17.57
C LEU A 658 46.77 -4.72 17.52
N GLN A 659 48.12 -4.67 17.58
CA GLN A 659 48.88 -3.42 17.57
C GLN A 659 49.00 -2.77 16.19
N GLY A 660 48.79 -3.55 15.12
CA GLY A 660 48.85 -3.05 13.73
C GLY A 660 47.52 -2.71 13.10
N LEU A 661 46.41 -2.75 13.87
CA LEU A 661 45.10 -2.47 13.35
C LEU A 661 44.84 -0.99 13.19
N LYS A 662 44.06 -0.61 12.18
CA LYS A 662 43.58 0.77 12.04
C LYS A 662 42.74 1.16 13.26
N LYS A 663 42.72 2.48 13.57
CA LYS A 663 41.88 3.02 14.65
C LYS A 663 40.45 2.45 14.59
N GLY A 664 40.00 1.80 15.66
CA GLY A 664 38.69 1.14 15.69
C GLY A 664 38.50 0.23 16.88
N ILE A 665 37.36 -0.42 16.93
CA ILE A 665 37.01 -1.42 17.94
C ILE A 665 36.97 -2.80 17.30
N TYR A 666 37.59 -3.78 17.95
CA TYR A 666 37.74 -5.14 17.45
C TYR A 666 37.40 -6.16 18.52
N ILE A 667 37.02 -7.36 18.10
CA ILE A 667 36.78 -8.53 18.97
C ILE A 667 37.87 -9.56 18.70
N TYR A 668 38.55 -9.99 19.71
CA TYR A 668 39.57 -11.05 19.68
C TYR A 668 39.46 -11.91 20.93
N ASN A 669 39.38 -13.23 20.78
CA ASN A 669 39.19 -14.20 21.88
C ASN A 669 38.05 -13.77 22.82
N ASN A 670 36.91 -13.36 22.24
CA ASN A 670 35.69 -12.90 22.94
C ASN A 670 35.91 -11.67 23.85
N LYS A 671 36.97 -10.90 23.64
CA LYS A 671 37.25 -9.66 24.33
C LYS A 671 37.25 -8.48 23.36
N LYS A 672 36.79 -7.34 23.85
CA LYS A 672 36.79 -6.08 23.10
C LYS A 672 38.17 -5.41 23.22
N TYR A 673 38.74 -5.01 22.09
CA TYR A 673 39.98 -4.24 21.98
C TYR A 673 39.73 -2.92 21.25
N VAL A 674 40.38 -1.86 21.73
CA VAL A 674 40.32 -0.54 21.10
C VAL A 674 41.69 -0.25 20.50
N ALA A 675 41.80 -0.27 19.18
CA ALA A 675 42.99 0.23 18.48
C ALA A 675 42.91 1.77 18.42
N LYS A 676 43.93 2.46 18.94
CA LYS A 676 44.00 3.92 19.08
C LYS A 676 44.58 4.59 17.84
#